data_e3e2fd5123be2d28fc2d1832d5ded524
#
_entry.id   e3e2fd5123be2d28fc2d1832d5ded524
#
_cell.length_a   1.000
_cell.length_b   1.000
_cell.length_c   1.000
_cell.angle_alpha   90.00
_cell.angle_beta   90.00
_cell.angle_gamma   90.00
#
_symmetry.space_group_name_H-M   'P 1'
#
loop_
_entity.id
_entity.type
_entity.pdbx_description
1 polymer ?
#
loop_
_entity_poly.entity_id
_entity_poly.type
_entity_poly.pdbx_seq_one_letter_code
_entity_poly.pdbx_strand_id
1 'polypeptide(L)'
;MLSLLKSLGAGLRLCGSALVAVGLWTLWLALTILLFFQLRIATTNELAVPDFILRRLERRLAESGVRTTFSRARFDPTGRILIENARVLLPAFAEPVLTARTIYVRLNPWLLTVGRFEASEIRVTDGVASVPAMLSPSGRAEEVVRELDTTLVLGDRDITLRQFSARIAGIAVSARGGIQVRAAGEPAAGAIADFIARRFPALCRQIAAATEQIAGFEAPSLQLELTPLETGAANISVALLARGATLTTPVAAQARNVRVATQVQLFGEASPTRLEFSAQELQLPFATTAHGVQATVVGQLRPGSGYAFAPAEIDVTIESLAAEGYSARAVSAQVKSDPLPRFHADLVGQVMGAPLAVTATGDLAARSAVLGFAGAISPTVLDPLSQRLGVNVRRYFDFTSLACENGEVRLGPGWKFEKLTARLDLPHVSAYGVKLSDGQATVEFDGRRFHSPEAYARVGDNFARGSYEHDLKTHGFRFLLDGQLRPLDIGPWFREWWPDFFQQLAFPSTPPQASVDVAGFWREGHRTSVFVFAEVAQSVFRGAPLDRVRTRLFIRPGFFDGLEVSARQGSGAAHGTFNFSLDPGGHGWRSFDLNLDSTLDVGVAAKIVGPAGASILAPYAFTAPPTVTLAGRFEGPGSPHGPHATLQLTARTAGEFRFHDFPLRDTSFQLAIKDDEIVVDKIAATAAGGAVSGQVRVWGQGDQRRVAFEITAKDASLGESVGTVQEFLARRRHDPPAPPGKFIKEKANVRLDLTAAAEGSYADPFSYRGFGNAMIRGPEIGEVPLLGTLSELLPFTALRFTEARGSYKIAGPKVVFSEVIVHGSNSLIEARGDYALDARKLDFRAKVFPFQESGNLIKSVVGVVLTPFSNALEVKLTGALEKPEWELVISSGNLLDPRPADAPESGAKTNAVDGPVAPSGANQPATKPLPETRPPTGQK
;
A
#
# COMPACT_ATOMS: atom_id res chain seq x y z
N MET A 1 99.04 -95.25 42.18
CA MET A 1 97.84 -94.50 41.81
C MET A 1 97.90 -92.96 42.18
N LEU A 2 98.76 -92.51 42.95
CA LEU A 2 98.91 -91.05 43.33
C LEU A 2 99.68 -90.20 42.31
N SER A 3 100.53 -90.82 41.49
CA SER A 3 101.39 -90.19 40.45
C SER A 3 100.56 -89.82 39.27
N LEU A 4 99.50 -90.59 38.82
CA LEU A 4 98.67 -90.40 37.69
C LEU A 4 97.61 -89.22 37.94
N LEU A 5 97.22 -89.05 39.20
CA LEU A 5 96.24 -87.94 39.53
C LEU A 5 96.93 -86.58 39.57
N LYS A 6 98.22 -86.47 39.86
CA LYS A 6 99.01 -85.19 39.72
C LYS A 6 99.31 -84.87 38.32
N SER A 7 99.51 -85.79 37.43
CA SER A 7 99.68 -85.39 35.99
C SER A 7 98.49 -85.05 35.26
N LEU A 8 97.29 -85.63 35.61
CA LEU A 8 95.94 -85.12 35.09
C LEU A 8 95.56 -83.77 35.61
N GLY A 9 95.90 -83.53 36.90
CA GLY A 9 95.63 -82.15 37.47
C GLY A 9 96.53 -81.08 36.87
N ALA A 10 97.72 -81.37 36.45
CA ALA A 10 98.59 -80.43 35.79
C ALA A 10 98.14 -80.21 34.35
N GLY A 11 97.69 -81.28 33.61
CA GLY A 11 97.17 -81.17 32.23
C GLY A 11 95.86 -80.34 32.15
N LEU A 12 94.93 -80.51 33.11
CA LEU A 12 93.68 -79.77 33.17
C LEU A 12 93.91 -78.28 33.50
N ARG A 13 94.89 -77.93 34.31
CA ARG A 13 95.31 -76.55 34.61
C ARG A 13 95.94 -75.86 33.42
N LEU A 14 96.76 -76.54 32.65
CA LEU A 14 97.38 -76.07 31.41
C LEU A 14 96.35 -75.90 30.31
N CYS A 15 95.35 -76.76 30.10
CA CYS A 15 94.25 -76.60 29.12
C CYS A 15 93.32 -75.48 29.57
N GLY A 16 92.99 -75.36 30.85
CA GLY A 16 92.15 -74.23 31.34
C GLY A 16 92.82 -72.88 31.15
N SER A 17 94.17 -72.76 31.41
CA SER A 17 94.94 -71.55 31.23
C SER A 17 95.11 -71.19 29.77
N ALA A 18 95.22 -72.16 28.90
CA ALA A 18 95.28 -71.93 27.42
C ALA A 18 93.93 -71.47 26.88
N LEU A 19 92.84 -72.02 27.34
CA LEU A 19 91.47 -71.59 26.96
C LEU A 19 91.18 -70.16 27.40
N VAL A 20 91.59 -69.90 28.65
CA VAL A 20 91.43 -68.51 29.15
C VAL A 20 92.33 -67.54 28.41
N ALA A 21 93.52 -67.94 28.09
CA ALA A 21 94.44 -67.09 27.24
C ALA A 21 93.91 -66.90 25.85
N VAL A 22 93.48 -67.98 25.24
CA VAL A 22 92.79 -67.78 23.86
C VAL A 22 91.55 -66.91 23.93
N GLY A 23 90.79 -67.12 25.01
CA GLY A 23 89.60 -66.22 25.22
C GLY A 23 89.99 -64.77 25.43
N LEU A 24 91.05 -64.49 26.22
CA LEU A 24 91.59 -63.16 26.35
C LEU A 24 92.19 -62.59 25.10
N TRP A 25 92.85 -63.36 24.36
CA TRP A 25 93.42 -62.90 23.05
C TRP A 25 92.32 -62.63 21.98
N THR A 26 91.32 -63.46 21.95
CA THR A 26 90.13 -63.20 21.01
C THR A 26 89.38 -61.96 21.43
N LEU A 27 89.22 -61.79 22.74
CA LEU A 27 88.58 -60.55 23.26
C LEU A 27 89.43 -59.31 22.96
N TRP A 28 90.80 -59.47 23.20
CA TRP A 28 91.71 -58.36 22.87
C TRP A 28 91.80 -58.07 21.41
N LEU A 29 91.82 -59.12 20.55
CA LEU A 29 91.71 -58.92 19.07
C LEU A 29 90.40 -58.24 18.64
N ALA A 30 89.26 -58.67 19.21
CA ALA A 30 87.97 -58.08 18.96
C ALA A 30 87.93 -56.59 19.37
N LEU A 31 88.43 -56.24 20.55
CA LEU A 31 88.58 -54.85 21.03
C LEU A 31 89.59 -54.05 20.19
N THR A 32 90.68 -54.67 19.71
CA THR A 32 91.62 -54.01 18.80
C THR A 32 91.02 -53.75 17.42
N ILE A 33 90.24 -54.64 16.89
CA ILE A 33 89.51 -54.52 15.66
C ILE A 33 88.47 -53.42 15.84
N LEU A 34 87.72 -53.40 16.98
CA LEU A 34 86.73 -52.33 17.26
C LEU A 34 87.43 -51.01 17.37
N LEU A 35 88.54 -50.91 18.10
CA LEU A 35 89.37 -49.70 18.21
C LEU A 35 89.91 -49.24 16.85
N PHE A 36 90.41 -50.16 16.02
CA PHE A 36 90.84 -49.84 14.63
C PHE A 36 89.68 -49.27 13.79
N PHE A 37 88.48 -49.88 13.87
CA PHE A 37 87.32 -49.37 13.23
C PHE A 37 86.86 -47.96 13.76
N GLN A 38 86.88 -47.78 15.03
CA GLN A 38 86.64 -46.50 15.68
C GLN A 38 87.63 -45.45 15.26
N LEU A 39 88.97 -45.77 15.24
CA LEU A 39 89.95 -44.86 14.81
C LEU A 39 89.89 -44.56 13.29
N ARG A 40 89.52 -45.59 12.51
CA ARG A 40 89.28 -45.42 11.09
C ARG A 40 88.09 -44.54 10.80
N ILE A 41 87.04 -44.65 11.53
CA ILE A 41 85.88 -43.76 11.48
C ILE A 41 86.28 -42.36 11.90
N ALA A 42 86.99 -42.21 12.98
CA ALA A 42 87.36 -40.88 13.46
C ALA A 42 88.40 -40.19 12.53
N THR A 43 89.21 -40.92 11.72
CA THR A 43 90.20 -40.39 10.80
C THR A 43 89.65 -40.16 9.35
N THR A 44 88.75 -41.01 8.93
CA THR A 44 88.26 -40.96 7.51
C THR A 44 86.86 -40.38 7.39
N ASN A 45 86.19 -40.20 8.51
CA ASN A 45 84.75 -39.68 8.54
C ASN A 45 83.76 -40.46 7.63
N GLU A 46 84.23 -41.44 6.88
CA GLU A 46 83.42 -42.18 5.89
C GLU A 46 83.92 -43.62 5.73
N LEU A 47 83.01 -44.60 5.90
CA LEU A 47 83.26 -45.98 5.52
C LEU A 47 82.43 -46.27 4.20
N ALA A 48 83.12 -46.53 3.10
CA ALA A 48 82.43 -46.99 1.89
C ALA A 48 81.98 -48.45 2.05
N VAL A 49 80.74 -48.73 1.62
CA VAL A 49 80.27 -50.13 1.58
C VAL A 49 81.04 -50.89 0.52
N PRO A 50 81.66 -52.06 0.86
CA PRO A 50 82.39 -52.85 -0.14
C PRO A 50 81.51 -53.24 -1.33
N ASP A 51 82.06 -53.12 -2.55
CA ASP A 51 81.36 -53.36 -3.78
C ASP A 51 80.71 -54.74 -3.91
N PHE A 52 81.23 -55.75 -3.21
CA PHE A 52 80.67 -57.09 -3.24
C PHE A 52 79.30 -57.12 -2.47
N ILE A 53 79.16 -56.34 -1.41
CA ILE A 53 77.91 -56.22 -0.67
C ILE A 53 76.90 -55.47 -1.52
N LEU A 54 77.32 -54.37 -2.16
CA LEU A 54 76.46 -53.64 -3.04
C LEU A 54 75.93 -54.44 -4.20
N ARG A 55 76.86 -55.17 -4.91
CA ARG A 55 76.46 -56.09 -6.01
C ARG A 55 75.57 -57.23 -5.58
N ARG A 56 75.68 -57.68 -4.33
CA ARG A 56 74.78 -58.69 -3.76
C ARG A 56 73.45 -58.17 -3.45
N LEU A 57 73.35 -56.92 -2.91
CA LEU A 57 72.13 -56.20 -2.70
C LEU A 57 71.41 -55.91 -4.01
N GLU A 58 72.12 -55.37 -5.01
CA GLU A 58 71.62 -55.11 -6.33
C GLU A 58 71.06 -56.36 -7.02
N ARG A 59 71.80 -57.51 -6.88
CA ARG A 59 71.32 -58.81 -7.43
C ARG A 59 70.05 -59.28 -6.75
N ARG A 60 69.96 -59.21 -5.43
CA ARG A 60 68.79 -59.63 -4.66
C ARG A 60 67.53 -58.71 -5.01
N LEU A 61 67.77 -57.40 -5.15
CA LEU A 61 66.71 -56.52 -5.61
C LEU A 61 66.35 -56.78 -7.06
N ALA A 62 67.27 -57.11 -7.93
CA ALA A 62 66.97 -57.50 -9.29
C ALA A 62 66.19 -58.80 -9.41
N GLU A 63 66.55 -59.82 -8.54
CA GLU A 63 65.77 -61.06 -8.40
C GLU A 63 64.33 -60.83 -7.93
N SER A 64 64.12 -59.79 -7.12
CA SER A 64 62.79 -59.31 -6.68
C SER A 64 62.08 -58.50 -7.76
N GLY A 65 62.63 -58.30 -8.93
CA GLY A 65 62.04 -57.51 -10.03
C GLY A 65 62.27 -55.99 -9.93
N VAL A 66 63.23 -55.54 -9.17
CA VAL A 66 63.57 -54.12 -9.04
C VAL A 66 65.06 -53.89 -9.34
N ARG A 67 65.39 -53.16 -10.40
CA ARG A 67 66.73 -52.73 -10.68
C ARG A 67 67.05 -51.41 -9.97
N THR A 68 68.06 -51.40 -9.16
CA THR A 68 68.48 -50.19 -8.47
C THR A 68 69.92 -49.80 -8.91
N THR A 69 70.22 -48.55 -9.03
CA THR A 69 71.52 -47.97 -9.24
C THR A 69 71.77 -46.85 -8.29
N PHE A 70 72.95 -46.74 -7.76
CA PHE A 70 73.31 -45.67 -6.83
C PHE A 70 74.74 -45.21 -7.06
N SER A 71 75.03 -43.96 -6.75
CA SER A 71 76.36 -43.42 -6.99
C SER A 71 77.36 -43.71 -5.86
N ARG A 72 76.92 -43.82 -4.62
CA ARG A 72 77.77 -44.06 -3.46
C ARG A 72 76.95 -44.64 -2.33
N ALA A 73 77.54 -45.60 -1.61
CA ALA A 73 76.94 -46.09 -0.39
C ALA A 73 77.96 -46.03 0.75
N ARG A 74 77.56 -45.57 1.92
CA ARG A 74 78.34 -45.46 3.11
C ARG A 74 77.71 -46.25 4.23
N PHE A 75 78.58 -46.85 5.07
CA PHE A 75 78.15 -47.71 6.15
C PHE A 75 78.78 -47.21 7.44
N ASP A 76 78.03 -47.18 8.49
CA ASP A 76 78.44 -46.92 9.84
C ASP A 76 78.45 -48.28 10.62
N PRO A 77 79.46 -48.64 11.36
CA PRO A 77 79.52 -49.85 12.22
C PRO A 77 78.33 -50.01 13.16
N THR A 78 77.60 -48.93 13.47
CA THR A 78 76.35 -49.03 14.32
C THR A 78 75.19 -49.58 13.51
N GLY A 79 75.32 -49.97 12.26
CA GLY A 79 74.29 -50.55 11.42
C GLY A 79 73.56 -49.55 10.58
N ARG A 80 74.13 -48.38 10.33
CA ARG A 80 73.53 -47.32 9.55
C ARG A 80 74.16 -47.29 8.14
N ILE A 81 73.33 -47.36 7.13
CA ILE A 81 73.70 -47.26 5.71
C ILE A 81 73.13 -46.01 5.12
N LEU A 82 73.97 -45.19 4.47
CA LEU A 82 73.57 -44.03 3.67
C LEU A 82 73.87 -44.35 2.20
N ILE A 83 72.86 -44.27 1.39
CA ILE A 83 72.92 -44.46 -0.07
C ILE A 83 72.65 -43.13 -0.71
N GLU A 84 73.54 -42.71 -1.64
CA GLU A 84 73.44 -41.42 -2.33
C GLU A 84 73.02 -41.63 -3.80
N ASN A 85 72.18 -40.76 -4.32
CA ASN A 85 71.67 -40.69 -5.68
C ASN A 85 71.10 -42.08 -6.15
N ALA A 86 70.24 -42.64 -5.33
CA ALA A 86 69.59 -43.92 -5.68
C ALA A 86 68.56 -43.73 -6.81
N ARG A 87 68.53 -44.61 -7.74
CA ARG A 87 67.58 -44.67 -8.84
C ARG A 87 66.97 -46.09 -8.86
N VAL A 88 65.68 -46.14 -8.89
CA VAL A 88 64.91 -47.37 -8.94
C VAL A 88 64.25 -47.51 -10.34
N LEU A 89 64.59 -48.56 -11.03
CA LEU A 89 64.03 -48.90 -12.33
C LEU A 89 63.20 -50.17 -12.22
N LEU A 90 62.09 -50.21 -12.87
CA LEU A 90 61.22 -51.37 -13.02
C LEU A 90 61.53 -52.05 -14.36
N PRO A 91 61.57 -53.39 -14.47
CA PRO A 91 61.98 -54.09 -15.67
C PRO A 91 61.20 -53.75 -16.94
N ALA A 92 59.96 -53.32 -16.79
CA ALA A 92 59.05 -52.99 -17.86
C ALA A 92 59.22 -51.53 -18.40
N PHE A 93 60.06 -50.70 -17.78
CA PHE A 93 60.23 -49.31 -18.11
C PHE A 93 61.68 -48.92 -18.27
N ALA A 94 61.99 -48.10 -19.23
CA ALA A 94 63.33 -47.58 -19.49
C ALA A 94 63.72 -46.42 -18.52
N GLU A 95 62.71 -45.74 -17.96
CA GLU A 95 62.90 -44.59 -17.11
C GLU A 95 62.87 -44.97 -15.63
N PRO A 96 63.64 -44.28 -14.77
CA PRO A 96 63.60 -44.51 -13.35
C PRO A 96 62.23 -44.11 -12.80
N VAL A 97 61.60 -44.98 -12.03
CA VAL A 97 60.28 -44.75 -11.40
C VAL A 97 60.43 -44.00 -10.09
N LEU A 98 61.56 -44.18 -9.39
CA LEU A 98 61.92 -43.47 -8.18
C LEU A 98 63.38 -43.05 -8.21
N THR A 99 63.66 -41.84 -7.92
CA THR A 99 65.05 -41.33 -7.68
C THR A 99 65.01 -40.70 -6.28
N ALA A 100 66.13 -40.88 -5.53
CA ALA A 100 66.28 -40.29 -4.23
C ALA A 100 67.67 -39.73 -4.04
N ARG A 101 67.81 -38.54 -3.52
CA ARG A 101 69.10 -37.94 -3.25
C ARG A 101 69.84 -38.70 -2.18
N THR A 102 69.16 -39.07 -1.09
CA THR A 102 69.73 -39.93 -0.07
C THR A 102 68.66 -40.91 0.48
N ILE A 103 69.13 -42.16 0.68
CA ILE A 103 68.38 -43.18 1.39
C ILE A 103 69.19 -43.60 2.60
N TYR A 104 68.65 -43.37 3.79
CA TYR A 104 69.27 -43.84 5.03
C TYR A 104 68.51 -45.09 5.51
N VAL A 105 69.25 -46.13 5.80
CA VAL A 105 68.75 -47.42 6.32
C VAL A 105 69.40 -47.70 7.62
N ARG A 106 68.69 -47.95 8.65
CA ARG A 106 69.20 -48.48 9.91
C ARG A 106 68.93 -49.98 10.02
N LEU A 107 69.96 -50.75 10.07
CA LEU A 107 69.88 -52.22 10.25
C LEU A 107 70.01 -52.56 11.70
N ASN A 108 69.46 -53.69 12.13
CA ASN A 108 69.71 -54.25 13.38
C ASN A 108 71.12 -54.82 13.41
N PRO A 109 72.12 -54.28 14.15
CA PRO A 109 73.48 -54.74 14.12
C PRO A 109 73.69 -56.16 14.65
N TRP A 110 72.83 -56.65 15.52
CA TRP A 110 72.90 -58.01 16.03
C TRP A 110 72.47 -59.06 15.02
N LEU A 111 71.49 -58.71 14.16
CA LEU A 111 71.00 -59.62 13.12
C LEU A 111 71.98 -59.64 11.92
N LEU A 112 72.75 -58.57 11.73
CA LEU A 112 73.79 -58.52 10.72
C LEU A 112 74.93 -59.54 11.03
N THR A 113 75.26 -59.79 12.35
CA THR A 113 76.23 -60.75 12.72
C THR A 113 75.83 -62.18 12.36
N VAL A 114 74.51 -62.44 12.25
CA VAL A 114 73.95 -63.78 11.89
C VAL A 114 73.64 -63.84 10.35
N GLY A 115 74.03 -62.82 9.61
CA GLY A 115 73.78 -62.71 8.16
C GLY A 115 72.36 -62.37 7.74
N ARG A 116 71.57 -61.90 8.69
CA ARG A 116 70.21 -61.40 8.43
C ARG A 116 70.20 -59.85 8.26
N PHE A 117 69.62 -59.37 7.17
CA PHE A 117 69.51 -57.97 6.89
C PHE A 117 68.04 -57.55 7.23
N GLU A 118 67.82 -57.05 8.44
CA GLU A 118 66.52 -56.49 8.84
C GLU A 118 66.64 -54.98 9.08
N ALA A 119 65.91 -54.19 8.28
CA ALA A 119 65.84 -52.78 8.44
C ALA A 119 64.91 -52.42 9.62
N SER A 120 65.36 -51.58 10.56
CA SER A 120 64.56 -51.03 11.66
C SER A 120 64.09 -49.66 11.38
N GLU A 121 64.77 -48.90 10.50
CA GLU A 121 64.39 -47.55 10.09
C GLU A 121 64.88 -47.32 8.64
N ILE A 122 63.95 -46.75 7.83
CA ILE A 122 64.30 -46.28 6.50
C ILE A 122 63.92 -44.82 6.38
N ARG A 123 64.88 -43.97 5.94
CA ARG A 123 64.63 -42.57 5.70
C ARG A 123 65.04 -42.29 4.26
N VAL A 124 64.13 -41.64 3.52
CA VAL A 124 64.36 -41.19 2.16
C VAL A 124 64.31 -39.67 2.18
N THR A 125 65.26 -39.01 1.53
CA THR A 125 65.29 -37.54 1.46
C THR A 125 65.40 -37.09 0.01
N ASP A 126 64.67 -36.03 -0.32
CA ASP A 126 64.64 -35.46 -1.65
C ASP A 126 64.39 -36.53 -2.73
N GLY A 127 63.35 -37.30 -2.51
CA GLY A 127 62.86 -38.31 -3.46
C GLY A 127 62.02 -37.74 -4.56
N VAL A 128 62.12 -38.28 -5.75
CA VAL A 128 61.25 -37.97 -6.91
C VAL A 128 60.70 -39.26 -7.46
N ALA A 129 59.37 -39.38 -7.51
CA ALA A 129 58.72 -40.51 -8.20
C ALA A 129 58.08 -40.04 -9.51
N SER A 130 58.34 -40.73 -10.58
CA SER A 130 57.89 -40.46 -11.93
C SER A 130 56.95 -41.55 -12.44
N VAL A 131 55.93 -41.14 -13.15
CA VAL A 131 55.10 -42.01 -13.96
C VAL A 131 55.82 -42.23 -15.29
N PRO A 132 56.12 -43.49 -15.72
CA PRO A 132 56.72 -43.69 -17.00
C PRO A 132 55.89 -43.21 -18.19
N ALA A 133 56.58 -42.80 -19.27
CA ALA A 133 55.88 -42.29 -20.46
C ALA A 133 54.78 -43.17 -21.01
N MET A 134 54.93 -44.48 -20.86
CA MET A 134 53.92 -45.49 -21.33
C MET A 134 52.60 -45.46 -20.49
N LEU A 135 52.63 -44.95 -19.27
CA LEU A 135 51.50 -44.89 -18.37
C LEU A 135 50.97 -43.43 -18.18
N SER A 136 51.72 -42.43 -18.64
CA SER A 136 51.26 -41.06 -18.56
C SER A 136 50.32 -40.70 -19.71
N PRO A 137 49.23 -39.99 -19.45
CA PRO A 137 48.34 -39.49 -20.48
C PRO A 137 49.01 -38.56 -21.52
N SER A 138 50.07 -37.91 -21.14
CA SER A 138 50.85 -37.00 -22.03
C SER A 138 51.82 -37.72 -22.93
N GLY A 139 52.06 -39.06 -22.75
CA GLY A 139 53.05 -39.82 -23.47
C GLY A 139 54.50 -39.44 -23.14
N ARG A 140 54.76 -38.71 -22.09
CA ARG A 140 56.09 -38.34 -21.57
C ARG A 140 56.19 -38.76 -20.09
N ALA A 141 57.38 -39.06 -19.62
CA ALA A 141 57.61 -39.32 -18.22
C ALA A 141 57.31 -38.07 -17.38
N GLU A 142 56.40 -38.18 -16.45
CA GLU A 142 55.99 -37.10 -15.58
C GLU A 142 56.36 -37.31 -14.14
N GLU A 143 57.02 -36.35 -13.53
CA GLU A 143 57.34 -36.37 -12.12
C GLU A 143 56.05 -36.09 -11.31
N VAL A 144 55.46 -37.11 -10.75
CA VAL A 144 54.25 -37.07 -9.99
C VAL A 144 54.52 -36.75 -8.51
N VAL A 145 55.63 -37.29 -7.94
CA VAL A 145 56.06 -36.98 -6.58
C VAL A 145 57.38 -36.28 -6.59
N ARG A 146 57.49 -35.13 -5.96
CA ARG A 146 58.68 -34.35 -5.75
C ARG A 146 58.88 -34.06 -4.26
N GLU A 147 60.11 -33.72 -3.91
CA GLU A 147 60.45 -33.33 -2.52
C GLU A 147 60.02 -34.42 -1.51
N LEU A 148 60.19 -35.69 -1.85
CA LEU A 148 59.76 -36.79 -0.97
C LEU A 148 60.76 -36.95 0.16
N ASP A 149 60.33 -36.60 1.35
CA ASP A 149 61.02 -36.88 2.60
C ASP A 149 60.17 -37.82 3.46
N THR A 150 60.70 -38.97 3.78
CA THR A 150 59.98 -39.97 4.57
C THR A 150 60.87 -40.67 5.58
N THR A 151 60.31 -41.00 6.74
CA THR A 151 60.94 -41.79 7.78
C THR A 151 60.00 -42.92 8.20
N LEU A 152 60.37 -44.13 7.86
CA LEU A 152 59.67 -45.37 8.19
C LEU A 152 60.42 -46.10 9.31
N VAL A 153 59.71 -46.44 10.35
CA VAL A 153 60.20 -47.35 11.43
C VAL A 153 59.50 -48.68 11.23
N LEU A 154 60.31 -49.74 11.10
CA LEU A 154 59.83 -51.08 10.86
C LEU A 154 59.94 -51.85 12.18
N GLY A 155 58.79 -52.26 12.77
CA GLY A 155 58.73 -53.17 13.92
C GLY A 155 58.40 -54.59 13.49
N ASP A 156 58.29 -55.49 14.39
CA ASP A 156 58.03 -56.93 14.12
C ASP A 156 56.60 -57.11 13.53
N ARG A 157 55.66 -56.30 13.92
CA ARG A 157 54.24 -56.38 13.48
C ARG A 157 53.66 -55.07 13.14
N ASP A 158 54.44 -54.02 13.18
CA ASP A 158 53.97 -52.67 12.88
C ASP A 158 54.94 -51.89 11.96
N ILE A 159 54.36 -51.10 11.10
CA ILE A 159 55.09 -50.11 10.30
C ILE A 159 54.64 -48.75 10.76
N THR A 160 55.57 -47.99 11.32
CA THR A 160 55.30 -46.62 11.78
C THR A 160 55.90 -45.61 10.78
N LEU A 161 55.07 -44.82 10.16
CA LEU A 161 55.40 -43.64 9.35
C LEU A 161 55.60 -42.46 10.29
N ARG A 162 56.87 -42.18 10.71
CA ARG A 162 57.13 -41.05 11.62
C ARG A 162 56.92 -39.70 10.95
N GLN A 163 57.32 -39.63 9.71
CA GLN A 163 57.23 -38.43 8.91
C GLN A 163 57.14 -38.88 7.42
N PHE A 164 56.29 -38.27 6.73
CA PHE A 164 56.18 -38.30 5.28
C PHE A 164 55.81 -36.86 4.85
N SER A 165 56.62 -36.31 3.97
CA SER A 165 56.28 -35.05 3.28
C SER A 165 56.64 -35.18 1.84
N ALA A 166 55.80 -34.81 0.93
CA ALA A 166 56.02 -34.86 -0.49
C ALA A 166 55.16 -33.83 -1.23
N ARG A 167 55.56 -33.46 -2.41
CA ARG A 167 54.73 -32.77 -3.33
C ARG A 167 54.22 -33.73 -4.39
N ILE A 168 52.95 -34.13 -4.31
CA ILE A 168 52.33 -35.08 -5.22
C ILE A 168 51.48 -34.31 -6.22
N ALA A 169 51.83 -34.32 -7.51
CA ALA A 169 51.12 -33.59 -8.58
C ALA A 169 50.85 -32.13 -8.22
N GLY A 170 51.83 -31.47 -7.55
CA GLY A 170 51.68 -30.09 -7.10
C GLY A 170 51.04 -29.87 -5.73
N ILE A 171 50.49 -30.92 -5.12
CA ILE A 171 49.88 -30.90 -3.81
C ILE A 171 50.93 -31.22 -2.73
N ALA A 172 51.05 -30.39 -1.73
CA ALA A 172 51.89 -30.68 -0.58
C ALA A 172 51.17 -31.76 0.28
N VAL A 173 51.81 -32.94 0.42
CA VAL A 173 51.27 -34.07 1.19
C VAL A 173 52.14 -34.30 2.38
N SER A 174 51.57 -34.38 3.57
CA SER A 174 52.20 -34.84 4.81
C SER A 174 51.44 -36.01 5.38
N ALA A 175 52.21 -37.01 5.90
CA ALA A 175 51.58 -38.16 6.53
C ALA A 175 52.40 -38.64 7.77
N ARG A 176 51.70 -39.16 8.74
CA ARG A 176 52.27 -39.75 9.94
C ARG A 176 51.36 -40.83 10.50
N GLY A 177 51.88 -41.72 11.36
CA GLY A 177 51.11 -42.76 12.03
C GLY A 177 51.65 -44.15 11.75
N GLY A 178 50.87 -45.18 12.02
CA GLY A 178 51.26 -46.56 11.89
C GLY A 178 50.16 -47.47 11.34
N ILE A 179 50.55 -48.59 10.82
CA ILE A 179 49.68 -49.69 10.44
C ILE A 179 50.22 -51.02 11.04
N GLN A 180 49.28 -51.80 11.51
CA GLN A 180 49.65 -53.17 11.91
C GLN A 180 49.67 -54.07 10.68
N VAL A 181 50.82 -54.76 10.50
CA VAL A 181 50.97 -55.75 9.43
C VAL A 181 50.59 -57.07 10.01
N ARG A 182 49.50 -57.71 9.54
CA ARG A 182 49.26 -59.12 9.86
C ARG A 182 50.45 -59.87 9.36
N ALA A 183 50.97 -60.77 10.18
CA ALA A 183 52.06 -61.71 9.79
C ALA A 183 51.65 -62.44 8.51
N ALA A 184 51.94 -61.85 7.38
CA ALA A 184 51.82 -62.52 6.10
C ALA A 184 52.95 -63.52 6.06
N GLY A 185 52.60 -64.76 5.75
CA GLY A 185 53.64 -65.74 5.33
C GLY A 185 54.51 -65.09 4.26
N GLU A 186 55.75 -65.59 4.10
CA GLU A 186 56.73 -65.07 3.18
C GLU A 186 56.11 -64.44 1.91
N PRO A 187 56.47 -63.18 1.55
CA PRO A 187 55.93 -62.58 0.34
C PRO A 187 56.08 -63.57 -0.81
N ALA A 188 54.90 -64.01 -1.34
CA ALA A 188 54.89 -64.93 -2.45
C ALA A 188 55.82 -64.42 -3.55
N ALA A 189 56.72 -65.30 -4.00
CA ALA A 189 57.60 -65.01 -5.15
C ALA A 189 56.72 -64.52 -6.30
N GLY A 190 56.81 -63.23 -6.64
CA GLY A 190 55.93 -62.58 -7.62
C GLY A 190 55.04 -61.45 -7.09
N ALA A 191 54.94 -61.21 -5.78
CA ALA A 191 54.08 -60.16 -5.21
C ALA A 191 54.43 -58.76 -5.75
N ILE A 192 55.72 -58.49 -5.95
CA ILE A 192 56.18 -57.20 -6.56
C ILE A 192 55.79 -57.11 -8.02
N ALA A 193 55.92 -58.24 -8.76
CA ALA A 193 55.54 -58.31 -10.15
C ALA A 193 54.02 -58.12 -10.37
N ASP A 194 53.16 -58.67 -9.45
CA ASP A 194 51.71 -58.45 -9.43
C ASP A 194 51.37 -57.04 -9.09
N PHE A 195 52.03 -56.41 -8.13
CA PHE A 195 51.88 -54.98 -7.81
C PHE A 195 52.18 -54.09 -9.00
N ILE A 196 53.34 -54.38 -9.64
CA ILE A 196 53.75 -53.59 -10.81
C ILE A 196 52.79 -53.75 -12.01
N ALA A 197 52.35 -54.98 -12.28
CA ALA A 197 51.50 -55.24 -13.45
C ALA A 197 50.05 -54.77 -13.31
N ARG A 198 49.50 -54.89 -12.09
CA ARG A 198 48.04 -54.61 -11.89
C ARG A 198 47.75 -53.41 -11.02
N ARG A 199 48.41 -53.25 -9.90
CA ARG A 199 48.08 -52.21 -8.89
C ARG A 199 48.71 -50.84 -9.22
N PHE A 200 49.93 -50.83 -9.71
CA PHE A 200 50.63 -49.58 -10.03
C PHE A 200 49.94 -48.75 -11.12
N PRO A 201 49.50 -49.34 -12.28
CA PRO A 201 48.74 -48.59 -13.26
C PRO A 201 47.37 -48.12 -12.75
N ALA A 202 46.73 -48.92 -11.88
CA ALA A 202 45.46 -48.50 -11.25
C ALA A 202 45.68 -47.34 -10.29
N LEU A 203 46.80 -47.39 -9.51
CA LEU A 203 47.15 -46.31 -8.59
C LEU A 203 47.45 -44.98 -9.37
N CYS A 204 48.22 -45.05 -10.46
CA CYS A 204 48.49 -43.90 -11.31
C CYS A 204 47.21 -43.25 -11.87
N ARG A 205 46.27 -44.07 -12.32
CA ARG A 205 44.95 -43.56 -12.78
C ARG A 205 44.13 -42.91 -11.66
N GLN A 206 44.15 -43.51 -10.47
CA GLN A 206 43.47 -42.93 -9.30
C GLN A 206 44.10 -41.60 -8.87
N ILE A 207 45.43 -41.48 -8.88
CA ILE A 207 46.16 -40.25 -8.60
C ILE A 207 45.78 -39.19 -9.65
N ALA A 208 45.79 -39.54 -10.93
CA ALA A 208 45.43 -38.59 -11.99
C ALA A 208 43.97 -38.10 -11.84
N ALA A 209 43.03 -39.01 -11.56
CA ALA A 209 41.61 -38.66 -11.29
C ALA A 209 41.47 -37.79 -10.04
N ALA A 210 42.16 -38.09 -8.95
CA ALA A 210 42.19 -37.27 -7.73
C ALA A 210 42.79 -35.89 -7.96
N THR A 211 43.84 -35.82 -8.81
CA THR A 211 44.48 -34.55 -9.17
C THR A 211 43.55 -33.67 -9.98
N GLU A 212 42.80 -34.26 -10.90
CA GLU A 212 41.78 -33.51 -11.67
C GLU A 212 40.70 -32.94 -10.76
N GLN A 213 40.24 -33.70 -9.79
CA GLN A 213 39.26 -33.23 -8.81
C GLN A 213 39.79 -32.09 -7.90
N ILE A 214 41.08 -32.09 -7.61
CA ILE A 214 41.73 -31.09 -6.76
C ILE A 214 42.31 -29.91 -7.58
N ALA A 215 42.22 -29.95 -8.89
CA ALA A 215 42.72 -28.88 -9.79
C ALA A 215 42.08 -27.51 -9.50
N GLY A 216 40.87 -27.48 -8.90
CA GLY A 216 40.19 -26.27 -8.48
C GLY A 216 40.68 -25.65 -7.17
N PHE A 217 41.68 -26.28 -6.47
CA PHE A 217 42.18 -25.78 -5.20
C PHE A 217 43.51 -25.02 -5.42
N GLU A 218 43.63 -23.88 -4.74
CA GLU A 218 44.82 -23.05 -4.75
C GLU A 218 45.79 -23.45 -3.61
N ALA A 219 47.02 -23.80 -3.94
CA ALA A 219 48.07 -24.25 -3.03
C ALA A 219 47.55 -25.34 -2.05
N PRO A 220 47.02 -26.48 -2.55
CA PRO A 220 46.48 -27.52 -1.73
C PRO A 220 47.57 -28.22 -0.92
N SER A 221 47.27 -28.55 0.34
CA SER A 221 48.12 -29.42 1.20
C SER A 221 47.23 -30.49 1.83
N LEU A 222 47.72 -31.72 1.77
CA LEU A 222 47.01 -32.90 2.28
C LEU A 222 47.76 -33.41 3.50
N GLN A 223 47.08 -33.55 4.61
CA GLN A 223 47.57 -34.13 5.86
C GLN A 223 46.90 -35.45 6.12
N LEU A 224 47.71 -36.49 6.33
CA LEU A 224 47.22 -37.86 6.58
C LEU A 224 47.74 -38.34 7.96
N GLU A 225 46.87 -38.85 8.79
CA GLU A 225 47.23 -39.44 10.06
C GLU A 225 46.63 -40.85 10.14
N LEU A 226 47.52 -41.87 10.31
CA LEU A 226 47.13 -43.26 10.34
C LEU A 226 47.20 -43.75 11.79
N THR A 227 46.08 -44.24 12.31
CA THR A 227 45.99 -44.80 13.64
C THR A 227 45.68 -46.29 13.53
N PRO A 228 46.59 -47.21 13.97
CA PRO A 228 46.40 -48.64 13.90
C PRO A 228 45.26 -49.06 14.87
N LEU A 229 44.47 -50.03 14.43
CA LEU A 229 43.41 -50.66 15.20
C LEU A 229 43.85 -52.10 15.58
N GLU A 230 43.44 -52.60 16.73
CA GLU A 230 43.75 -53.97 17.19
C GLU A 230 43.23 -55.06 16.25
N THR A 231 42.19 -54.70 15.44
CA THR A 231 41.60 -55.64 14.44
C THR A 231 42.45 -55.80 13.19
N GLY A 232 43.60 -55.12 13.06
CA GLY A 232 44.42 -55.07 11.84
C GLY A 232 43.89 -54.12 10.77
N ALA A 233 42.81 -53.39 11.06
CA ALA A 233 42.36 -52.23 10.30
C ALA A 233 43.13 -50.97 10.73
N ALA A 234 43.07 -49.92 9.95
CA ALA A 234 43.64 -48.64 10.34
C ALA A 234 42.62 -47.51 10.07
N ASN A 235 42.48 -46.60 11.04
CA ASN A 235 41.78 -45.36 10.81
C ASN A 235 42.73 -44.37 10.13
N ILE A 236 42.28 -43.79 9.02
CA ILE A 236 42.96 -42.67 8.38
C ILE A 236 42.17 -41.40 8.63
N SER A 237 42.78 -40.44 9.27
CA SER A 237 42.32 -39.07 9.30
C SER A 237 42.94 -38.31 8.12
N VAL A 238 42.14 -37.74 7.26
CA VAL A 238 42.55 -37.00 6.08
C VAL A 238 42.14 -35.54 6.27
N ALA A 239 43.07 -34.62 6.14
CA ALA A 239 42.77 -33.21 6.11
C ALA A 239 43.37 -32.54 4.88
N LEU A 240 42.53 -31.94 4.03
CA LEU A 240 42.94 -31.10 2.90
C LEU A 240 42.80 -29.63 3.32
N LEU A 241 43.88 -28.90 3.18
CA LEU A 241 43.95 -27.48 3.43
C LEU A 241 44.29 -26.77 2.14
N ALA A 242 43.59 -25.67 1.82
CA ALA A 242 43.88 -24.86 0.63
C ALA A 242 43.67 -23.37 0.92
N ARG A 243 44.43 -22.51 0.28
CA ARG A 243 44.22 -21.06 0.37
C ARG A 243 42.93 -20.63 -0.31
N GLY A 244 42.59 -21.25 -1.43
CA GLY A 244 41.36 -21.03 -2.18
C GLY A 244 40.87 -22.31 -2.82
N ALA A 245 39.61 -22.33 -3.15
CA ALA A 245 39.00 -23.42 -3.93
C ALA A 245 37.90 -22.86 -4.84
N THR A 246 37.86 -23.36 -6.07
CA THR A 246 36.76 -23.13 -7.00
C THR A 246 35.92 -24.38 -7.08
N LEU A 247 34.73 -24.34 -6.53
CA LEU A 247 33.76 -25.42 -6.52
C LEU A 247 32.81 -25.22 -7.72
N THR A 248 32.54 -26.31 -8.46
CA THR A 248 31.64 -26.25 -9.62
C THR A 248 30.33 -26.97 -9.40
N THR A 249 30.28 -27.89 -8.45
CA THR A 249 29.11 -28.70 -8.10
C THR A 249 29.00 -28.87 -6.58
N PRO A 250 27.80 -28.91 -5.99
CA PRO A 250 26.48 -28.75 -6.62
C PRO A 250 26.13 -27.30 -6.98
N VAL A 251 26.88 -26.33 -6.46
CA VAL A 251 26.70 -24.89 -6.70
C VAL A 251 28.09 -24.31 -7.02
N ALA A 252 28.19 -23.48 -8.05
CA ALA A 252 29.43 -22.76 -8.33
C ALA A 252 29.77 -21.83 -7.16
N ALA A 253 30.93 -21.98 -6.56
CA ALA A 253 31.38 -21.19 -5.44
C ALA A 253 32.89 -20.97 -5.45
N GLN A 254 33.37 -19.89 -4.88
CA GLN A 254 34.77 -19.64 -4.61
C GLN A 254 34.96 -19.59 -3.10
N ALA A 255 35.87 -20.37 -2.59
CA ALA A 255 36.15 -20.46 -1.17
C ALA A 255 37.57 -20.01 -0.86
N ARG A 256 37.76 -19.38 0.31
CA ARG A 256 39.07 -18.99 0.84
C ARG A 256 39.35 -19.69 2.15
N ASN A 257 40.62 -20.06 2.38
CA ASN A 257 41.08 -20.76 3.57
C ASN A 257 40.24 -21.99 3.87
N VAL A 258 40.26 -22.92 2.91
CA VAL A 258 39.42 -24.13 2.93
C VAL A 258 40.13 -25.21 3.72
N ARG A 259 39.40 -25.89 4.56
CA ARG A 259 39.81 -27.14 5.21
C ARG A 259 38.71 -28.18 5.00
N VAL A 260 39.11 -29.34 4.49
CA VAL A 260 38.25 -30.53 4.41
C VAL A 260 38.90 -31.64 5.22
N ALA A 261 38.22 -32.17 6.20
CA ALA A 261 38.74 -33.23 7.05
C ALA A 261 37.76 -34.40 7.07
N THR A 262 38.31 -35.63 7.08
CA THR A 262 37.51 -36.84 7.20
C THR A 262 38.27 -37.93 7.91
N GLN A 263 37.56 -38.86 8.52
CA GLN A 263 38.11 -40.07 9.08
C GLN A 263 37.52 -41.26 8.37
N VAL A 264 38.36 -42.11 7.81
CA VAL A 264 37.99 -43.31 7.08
C VAL A 264 38.64 -44.54 7.69
N GLN A 265 37.89 -45.60 7.87
CA GLN A 265 38.42 -46.87 8.27
C GLN A 265 38.84 -47.68 7.02
N LEU A 266 40.15 -47.96 6.93
CA LEU A 266 40.67 -48.82 5.88
C LEU A 266 40.45 -50.30 6.24
N PHE A 267 40.11 -51.09 5.22
CA PHE A 267 39.95 -52.55 5.31
C PHE A 267 38.77 -53.03 6.18
N GLY A 268 37.80 -52.10 6.46
CA GLY A 268 36.55 -52.41 7.13
C GLY A 268 35.39 -52.62 6.16
N GLU A 269 34.25 -53.13 6.68
CA GLU A 269 32.96 -53.09 6.03
C GLU A 269 32.46 -51.64 5.94
N ALA A 270 31.30 -51.37 5.26
CA ALA A 270 30.71 -50.03 5.16
C ALA A 270 30.65 -49.36 6.56
N SER A 271 31.38 -48.24 6.76
CA SER A 271 31.47 -47.59 8.05
C SER A 271 30.86 -46.18 7.95
N PRO A 272 30.22 -45.69 9.03
CA PRO A 272 29.82 -44.31 9.09
C PRO A 272 31.06 -43.41 8.96
N THR A 273 31.00 -42.50 8.05
CA THR A 273 32.12 -41.59 7.75
C THR A 273 31.62 -40.17 7.97
N ARG A 274 32.45 -39.41 8.72
CA ARG A 274 32.22 -38.00 8.99
C ARG A 274 33.18 -37.16 8.15
N LEU A 275 32.60 -36.20 7.36
CA LEU A 275 33.38 -35.26 6.59
C LEU A 275 33.13 -33.85 7.16
N GLU A 276 34.18 -33.16 7.51
CA GLU A 276 34.16 -31.80 8.04
C GLU A 276 34.69 -30.86 6.95
N PHE A 277 33.94 -29.85 6.63
CA PHE A 277 34.32 -28.77 5.73
C PHE A 277 34.33 -27.45 6.49
N SER A 278 35.35 -26.65 6.31
CA SER A 278 35.34 -25.27 6.79
C SER A 278 35.97 -24.34 5.77
N ALA A 279 35.41 -23.13 5.68
CA ALA A 279 35.94 -22.07 4.86
C ALA A 279 35.79 -20.73 5.59
N GLN A 280 36.79 -19.87 5.52
CA GLN A 280 36.74 -18.55 6.11
C GLN A 280 35.78 -17.67 5.36
N GLU A 281 35.79 -17.76 4.03
CA GLU A 281 34.92 -17.00 3.13
C GLU A 281 34.47 -17.93 2.00
N LEU A 282 33.18 -17.86 1.68
CA LEU A 282 32.59 -18.58 0.57
C LEU A 282 31.78 -17.60 -0.27
N GLN A 283 32.19 -17.39 -1.51
CA GLN A 283 31.47 -16.60 -2.48
C GLN A 283 30.56 -17.50 -3.32
N LEU A 284 29.26 -17.25 -3.22
CA LEU A 284 28.20 -17.99 -3.88
C LEU A 284 27.62 -17.17 -5.04
N PRO A 285 26.82 -17.76 -5.92
CA PRO A 285 26.06 -17.03 -6.93
C PRO A 285 25.20 -15.92 -6.35
N PHE A 286 24.73 -14.99 -7.19
CA PHE A 286 23.90 -13.84 -6.79
C PHE A 286 24.56 -12.89 -5.80
N ALA A 287 25.88 -12.64 -5.99
CA ALA A 287 26.66 -11.75 -5.13
C ALA A 287 26.54 -12.08 -3.62
N THR A 288 26.40 -13.36 -3.31
CA THR A 288 26.26 -13.87 -1.93
C THR A 288 27.62 -14.21 -1.35
N THR A 289 27.96 -13.65 -0.20
CA THR A 289 29.21 -13.92 0.52
C THR A 289 28.87 -14.48 1.89
N ALA A 290 29.43 -15.64 2.22
CA ALA A 290 29.34 -16.28 3.53
C ALA A 290 30.70 -16.27 4.22
N HIS A 291 30.75 -15.94 5.49
CA HIS A 291 31.95 -15.98 6.33
C HIS A 291 31.80 -17.00 7.47
N GLY A 292 32.91 -17.62 7.84
CA GLY A 292 32.94 -18.57 8.96
C GLY A 292 32.09 -19.80 8.71
N VAL A 293 32.14 -20.35 7.49
CA VAL A 293 31.37 -21.53 7.10
C VAL A 293 31.99 -22.79 7.68
N GLN A 294 31.19 -23.57 8.37
CA GLN A 294 31.55 -24.91 8.84
C GLN A 294 30.43 -25.87 8.47
N ALA A 295 30.79 -27.00 7.89
CA ALA A 295 29.86 -28.05 7.56
C ALA A 295 30.35 -29.40 8.01
N THR A 296 29.49 -30.20 8.60
CA THR A 296 29.73 -31.58 8.98
C THR A 296 28.78 -32.46 8.19
N VAL A 297 29.31 -33.37 7.40
CA VAL A 297 28.53 -34.33 6.62
C VAL A 297 28.74 -35.73 7.22
N VAL A 298 27.69 -36.34 7.67
CA VAL A 298 27.67 -37.71 8.13
C VAL A 298 27.02 -38.58 7.07
N GLY A 299 27.68 -39.64 6.69
CA GLY A 299 27.23 -40.55 5.67
C GLY A 299 27.83 -41.91 5.75
N GLN A 300 27.56 -42.79 4.80
CA GLN A 300 28.15 -44.14 4.69
C GLN A 300 29.10 -44.17 3.51
N LEU A 301 30.34 -44.58 3.75
CA LEU A 301 31.31 -44.89 2.74
C LEU A 301 31.14 -46.35 2.37
N ARG A 302 30.76 -46.67 1.13
CA ARG A 302 30.58 -48.03 0.60
C ARG A 302 31.80 -48.42 -0.19
N PRO A 303 32.51 -49.52 0.22
CA PRO A 303 33.58 -50.03 -0.60
C PRO A 303 33.01 -50.68 -1.88
N GLY A 304 33.59 -50.32 -3.00
CA GLY A 304 33.25 -50.85 -4.32
C GLY A 304 34.37 -50.67 -5.30
N SER A 305 34.14 -50.64 -6.61
CA SER A 305 35.18 -50.36 -7.64
C SER A 305 35.73 -48.92 -7.54
N GLY A 306 35.15 -48.07 -6.68
CA GLY A 306 35.61 -46.81 -6.14
C GLY A 306 34.78 -46.53 -4.90
N TYR A 307 35.37 -45.90 -3.88
CA TYR A 307 34.62 -45.49 -2.67
C TYR A 307 33.50 -44.55 -3.01
N ALA A 308 32.24 -44.96 -2.81
CA ALA A 308 31.07 -44.10 -3.00
C ALA A 308 30.62 -43.60 -1.61
N PHE A 309 30.55 -42.31 -1.43
CA PHE A 309 30.03 -41.65 -0.22
C PHE A 309 28.56 -41.31 -0.40
N ALA A 310 27.69 -41.77 0.49
CA ALA A 310 26.27 -41.49 0.53
C ALA A 310 25.99 -40.63 1.76
N PRO A 311 25.83 -39.31 1.63
CA PRO A 311 25.52 -38.44 2.76
C PRO A 311 24.12 -38.77 3.28
N ALA A 312 23.95 -38.75 4.60
CA ALA A 312 22.66 -38.95 5.29
C ALA A 312 22.23 -37.68 6.01
N GLU A 313 23.19 -36.99 6.63
CA GLU A 313 22.93 -35.78 7.40
C GLU A 313 24.08 -34.80 7.18
N ILE A 314 23.69 -33.49 7.05
CA ILE A 314 24.63 -32.40 6.86
C ILE A 314 24.27 -31.30 7.83
N ASP A 315 25.15 -30.99 8.76
CA ASP A 315 25.06 -29.84 9.65
C ASP A 315 25.93 -28.71 9.10
N VAL A 316 25.36 -27.53 8.92
CA VAL A 316 26.08 -26.35 8.43
C VAL A 316 25.90 -25.20 9.41
N THR A 317 26.99 -24.55 9.75
CA THR A 317 26.96 -23.29 10.49
C THR A 317 27.68 -22.21 9.71
N ILE A 318 27.09 -21.02 9.69
CA ILE A 318 27.62 -19.85 9.01
C ILE A 318 27.58 -18.67 9.99
N GLU A 319 28.73 -18.05 10.22
CA GLU A 319 28.82 -16.91 11.13
C GLU A 319 28.06 -15.70 10.58
N SER A 320 28.29 -15.39 9.31
CA SER A 320 27.57 -14.32 8.62
C SER A 320 27.43 -14.62 7.14
N LEU A 321 26.26 -14.21 6.60
CA LEU A 321 25.88 -14.30 5.20
C LEU A 321 25.42 -12.93 4.73
N ALA A 322 25.89 -12.48 3.59
CA ALA A 322 25.47 -11.24 2.94
C ALA A 322 25.12 -11.50 1.49
N ALA A 323 23.97 -10.96 1.03
CA ALA A 323 23.51 -11.06 -0.35
C ALA A 323 22.71 -9.82 -0.74
N GLU A 324 23.09 -9.12 -1.79
CA GLU A 324 22.35 -7.96 -2.36
C GLU A 324 21.88 -6.93 -1.29
N GLY A 325 22.70 -6.68 -0.26
CA GLY A 325 22.36 -5.77 0.84
C GLY A 325 21.61 -6.40 2.03
N TYR A 326 21.16 -7.65 1.90
CA TYR A 326 20.62 -8.41 3.01
C TYR A 326 21.75 -9.11 3.77
N SER A 327 21.57 -9.25 5.08
CA SER A 327 22.53 -9.94 5.94
C SER A 327 21.84 -10.94 6.86
N ALA A 328 22.48 -12.09 7.06
CA ALA A 328 22.09 -13.04 8.07
C ALA A 328 23.31 -13.38 8.95
N ARG A 329 23.08 -13.69 10.23
CA ARG A 329 24.12 -14.05 11.20
C ARG A 329 23.71 -15.28 11.99
N ALA A 330 24.72 -15.99 12.50
CA ALA A 330 24.52 -17.18 13.32
C ALA A 330 23.57 -18.18 12.64
N VAL A 331 23.79 -18.43 11.33
CA VAL A 331 22.95 -19.35 10.58
C VAL A 331 23.39 -20.78 10.89
N SER A 332 22.45 -21.61 11.30
CA SER A 332 22.62 -23.05 11.49
C SER A 332 21.61 -23.77 10.60
N ALA A 333 22.09 -24.75 9.87
CA ALA A 333 21.27 -25.56 8.97
C ALA A 333 21.55 -27.05 9.20
N GLN A 334 20.50 -27.82 9.36
CA GLN A 334 20.54 -29.28 9.39
C GLN A 334 19.82 -29.82 8.15
N VAL A 335 20.54 -30.54 7.32
CA VAL A 335 20.03 -31.15 6.09
C VAL A 335 20.02 -32.66 6.22
N LYS A 336 18.88 -33.27 5.99
CA LYS A 336 18.69 -34.73 5.97
C LYS A 336 18.43 -35.18 4.53
N SER A 337 19.13 -36.19 4.07
CA SER A 337 18.91 -36.76 2.74
C SER A 337 17.83 -37.86 2.83
N ASP A 338 16.81 -37.75 1.98
CA ASP A 338 15.71 -38.73 1.86
C ASP A 338 15.78 -39.45 0.49
N PRO A 339 16.49 -40.53 0.30
CA PRO A 339 17.87 -40.46 -0.15
C PRO A 339 18.07 -39.48 -1.31
N LEU A 340 19.24 -38.93 -1.49
CA LEU A 340 19.52 -38.03 -2.62
C LEU A 340 18.97 -38.58 -3.96
N PRO A 341 18.35 -37.69 -4.80
CA PRO A 341 18.48 -36.22 -4.80
C PRO A 341 17.50 -35.43 -3.92
N ARG A 342 16.64 -36.08 -3.17
CA ARG A 342 15.67 -35.38 -2.30
C ARG A 342 16.32 -35.02 -0.97
N PHE A 343 15.94 -33.87 -0.43
CA PHE A 343 16.45 -33.38 0.85
C PHE A 343 15.38 -32.68 1.66
N HIS A 344 15.57 -32.72 2.97
CA HIS A 344 14.86 -31.87 3.92
C HIS A 344 15.91 -31.12 4.73
N ALA A 345 15.72 -29.83 4.93
CA ALA A 345 16.63 -28.98 5.68
C ALA A 345 15.87 -28.06 6.64
N ASP A 346 16.37 -27.95 7.86
CA ASP A 346 15.93 -27.01 8.88
C ASP A 346 17.04 -25.99 9.09
N LEU A 347 16.72 -24.73 8.92
CA LEU A 347 17.65 -23.60 9.06
C LEU A 347 17.13 -22.63 10.11
N VAL A 348 18.00 -22.15 10.95
CA VAL A 348 17.70 -21.07 11.90
C VAL A 348 18.81 -20.04 11.85
N GLY A 349 18.45 -18.77 12.01
CA GLY A 349 19.43 -17.69 11.97
C GLY A 349 18.79 -16.34 12.28
N GLN A 350 19.61 -15.31 12.30
CA GLN A 350 19.18 -13.92 12.45
C GLN A 350 19.30 -13.22 11.10
N VAL A 351 18.17 -12.96 10.46
CA VAL A 351 18.10 -12.22 9.19
C VAL A 351 17.86 -10.75 9.50
N MET A 352 18.78 -9.87 9.05
CA MET A 352 18.71 -8.42 9.33
C MET A 352 18.53 -8.10 10.83
N GLY A 353 19.06 -8.96 11.71
CA GLY A 353 18.98 -8.80 13.16
C GLY A 353 17.74 -9.39 13.82
N ALA A 354 16.84 -10.02 13.07
CA ALA A 354 15.64 -10.67 13.60
C ALA A 354 15.72 -12.20 13.45
N PRO A 355 15.27 -12.99 14.42
CA PRO A 355 15.30 -14.45 14.35
C PRO A 355 14.32 -14.99 13.30
N LEU A 356 14.82 -15.87 12.45
CA LEU A 356 14.05 -16.54 11.40
C LEU A 356 14.38 -18.02 11.37
N ALA A 357 13.35 -18.86 11.30
CA ALA A 357 13.46 -20.29 11.04
C ALA A 357 12.97 -20.59 9.62
N VAL A 358 13.69 -21.44 8.92
CA VAL A 358 13.35 -21.86 7.55
C VAL A 358 13.41 -23.37 7.46
N THR A 359 12.38 -23.98 6.94
CA THR A 359 12.35 -25.38 6.57
C THR A 359 12.42 -25.49 5.05
N ALA A 360 13.22 -26.35 4.50
CA ALA A 360 13.38 -26.54 3.07
C ALA A 360 13.16 -28.01 2.70
N THR A 361 12.29 -28.28 1.75
CA THR A 361 12.15 -29.60 1.13
C THR A 361 12.37 -29.44 -0.36
N GLY A 362 13.16 -30.31 -0.95
CA GLY A 362 13.48 -30.13 -2.37
C GLY A 362 14.11 -31.34 -3.03
N ASP A 363 14.38 -31.17 -4.31
CA ASP A 363 15.03 -32.15 -5.20
C ASP A 363 16.15 -31.44 -5.97
N LEU A 364 17.39 -31.90 -5.71
CA LEU A 364 18.61 -31.37 -6.34
C LEU A 364 18.68 -31.69 -7.83
N ALA A 365 18.11 -32.83 -8.27
CA ALA A 365 18.10 -33.20 -9.67
C ALA A 365 17.12 -32.34 -10.47
N ALA A 366 15.92 -32.14 -9.94
CA ALA A 366 14.93 -31.25 -10.52
C ALA A 366 15.27 -29.77 -10.32
N ARG A 367 16.19 -29.45 -9.39
CA ARG A 367 16.52 -28.08 -8.94
C ARG A 367 15.27 -27.32 -8.50
N SER A 368 14.49 -27.94 -7.63
CA SER A 368 13.25 -27.38 -7.11
C SER A 368 13.20 -27.51 -5.59
N ALA A 369 12.55 -26.56 -4.92
CA ALA A 369 12.35 -26.60 -3.48
C ALA A 369 11.11 -25.85 -3.03
N VAL A 370 10.58 -26.28 -1.89
CA VAL A 370 9.61 -25.54 -1.08
C VAL A 370 10.28 -25.11 0.21
N LEU A 371 10.30 -23.81 0.44
CA LEU A 371 10.90 -23.20 1.63
C LEU A 371 9.77 -22.70 2.53
N GLY A 372 9.55 -23.33 3.65
CA GLY A 372 8.71 -22.81 4.72
C GLY A 372 9.51 -21.86 5.60
N PHE A 373 8.98 -20.73 6.03
CA PHE A 373 9.67 -19.83 6.94
C PHE A 373 8.73 -19.26 8.02
N ALA A 374 9.26 -19.11 9.22
CA ALA A 374 8.55 -18.52 10.34
C ALA A 374 9.52 -17.73 11.23
N GLY A 375 9.05 -16.67 11.86
CA GLY A 375 9.85 -15.86 12.77
C GLY A 375 9.60 -14.38 12.65
N ALA A 376 10.52 -13.59 13.20
CA ALA A 376 10.46 -12.14 13.15
C ALA A 376 11.18 -11.58 11.92
N ILE A 377 10.64 -10.51 11.37
CA ILE A 377 11.25 -9.77 10.26
C ILE A 377 11.54 -8.35 10.74
N SER A 378 12.78 -7.93 10.60
CA SER A 378 13.22 -6.59 10.96
C SER A 378 12.79 -5.56 9.91
N PRO A 379 12.43 -4.32 10.30
CA PRO A 379 12.15 -3.25 9.35
C PRO A 379 13.34 -2.92 8.44
N THR A 380 14.56 -3.24 8.86
CA THR A 380 15.77 -3.06 8.04
C THR A 380 15.75 -3.84 6.73
N VAL A 381 14.88 -4.85 6.59
CA VAL A 381 14.65 -5.58 5.34
C VAL A 381 14.18 -4.68 4.21
N LEU A 382 13.56 -3.53 4.52
CA LEU A 382 13.09 -2.55 3.55
C LEU A 382 14.23 -1.68 2.97
N ASP A 383 15.43 -1.66 3.59
CA ASP A 383 16.52 -0.81 3.14
C ASP A 383 17.14 -1.27 1.80
N PRO A 384 17.51 -2.56 1.63
CA PRO A 384 17.95 -3.08 0.33
C PRO A 384 16.86 -2.99 -0.74
N LEU A 385 15.59 -3.23 -0.36
CA LEU A 385 14.46 -3.08 -1.26
C LEU A 385 14.34 -1.63 -1.75
N SER A 386 14.52 -0.66 -0.85
CA SER A 386 14.51 0.78 -1.18
C SER A 386 15.62 1.14 -2.17
N GLN A 387 16.83 0.62 -1.98
CA GLN A 387 17.95 0.82 -2.89
C GLN A 387 17.67 0.25 -4.29
N ARG A 388 17.12 -0.97 -4.35
CA ARG A 388 16.79 -1.65 -5.61
C ARG A 388 15.69 -0.94 -6.40
N LEU A 389 14.68 -0.41 -5.72
CA LEU A 389 13.58 0.33 -6.33
C LEU A 389 13.90 1.80 -6.60
N GLY A 390 15.01 2.33 -6.09
CA GLY A 390 15.37 3.75 -6.18
C GLY A 390 14.38 4.67 -5.44
N VAL A 391 13.63 4.13 -4.47
CA VAL A 391 12.60 4.83 -3.72
C VAL A 391 12.72 4.47 -2.25
N ASN A 392 12.67 5.43 -1.36
CA ASN A 392 12.62 5.15 0.08
C ASN A 392 11.27 4.53 0.46
N VAL A 393 11.23 3.19 0.51
CA VAL A 393 10.01 2.42 0.82
C VAL A 393 9.49 2.73 2.21
N ARG A 394 10.37 2.98 3.20
CA ARG A 394 9.97 3.30 4.59
C ARG A 394 9.15 4.58 4.70
N ARG A 395 9.29 5.50 3.76
CA ARG A 395 8.45 6.70 3.71
C ARG A 395 6.98 6.36 3.48
N TYR A 396 6.71 5.27 2.78
CA TYR A 396 5.36 4.86 2.41
C TYR A 396 4.84 3.72 3.27
N PHE A 397 5.73 2.82 3.65
CA PHE A 397 5.39 1.65 4.47
C PHE A 397 6.54 1.35 5.42
N ASP A 398 6.29 1.39 6.71
CA ASP A 398 7.26 1.08 7.76
C ASP A 398 6.57 0.33 8.90
N PHE A 399 7.33 -0.46 9.64
CA PHE A 399 6.84 -1.24 10.77
C PHE A 399 7.91 -1.31 11.86
N THR A 400 7.49 -1.52 13.11
CA THR A 400 8.42 -1.69 14.23
C THR A 400 8.87 -3.14 14.36
N SER A 401 7.95 -4.05 14.18
CA SER A 401 8.19 -5.50 14.16
C SER A 401 7.14 -6.15 13.26
N LEU A 402 7.56 -7.22 12.61
CA LEU A 402 6.69 -8.05 11.80
C LEU A 402 6.97 -9.49 12.15
N ALA A 403 5.95 -10.25 12.51
CA ALA A 403 6.04 -11.69 12.69
C ALA A 403 5.44 -12.41 11.48
N CYS A 404 6.13 -13.44 11.02
CA CYS A 404 5.62 -14.36 10.02
C CYS A 404 5.31 -15.69 10.72
N GLU A 405 4.05 -16.08 10.73
CA GLU A 405 3.64 -17.36 11.34
C GLU A 405 3.85 -18.53 10.39
N ASN A 406 3.46 -18.32 9.13
CA ASN A 406 3.54 -19.30 8.07
C ASN A 406 3.92 -18.62 6.76
N GLY A 407 5.16 -18.74 6.38
CA GLY A 407 5.65 -18.31 5.06
C GLY A 407 6.05 -19.52 4.22
N GLU A 408 5.79 -19.48 2.94
CA GLU A 408 6.18 -20.49 1.98
C GLU A 408 6.70 -19.82 0.71
N VAL A 409 7.88 -20.25 0.26
CA VAL A 409 8.43 -19.90 -1.06
C VAL A 409 8.56 -21.16 -1.88
N ARG A 410 8.00 -21.15 -3.07
CA ARG A 410 8.15 -22.25 -4.04
C ARG A 410 9.14 -21.86 -5.11
N LEU A 411 10.15 -22.71 -5.28
CA LEU A 411 11.12 -22.67 -6.36
C LEU A 411 10.86 -23.86 -7.28
N GLY A 412 10.46 -23.59 -8.50
CA GLY A 412 10.25 -24.59 -9.54
C GLY A 412 11.55 -25.03 -10.22
N PRO A 413 11.45 -25.85 -11.29
CA PRO A 413 12.59 -26.40 -11.99
C PRO A 413 13.62 -25.35 -12.39
N GLY A 414 14.89 -25.62 -12.10
CA GLY A 414 16.00 -24.71 -12.32
C GLY A 414 16.10 -23.59 -11.29
N TRP A 415 15.56 -23.79 -10.07
CA TRP A 415 15.51 -22.81 -8.98
C TRP A 415 14.74 -21.53 -9.34
N LYS A 416 13.81 -21.60 -10.28
CA LYS A 416 13.00 -20.44 -10.67
C LYS A 416 11.96 -20.14 -9.60
N PHE A 417 11.88 -18.90 -9.20
CA PHE A 417 10.83 -18.44 -8.28
C PHE A 417 9.46 -18.64 -8.93
N GLU A 418 8.53 -19.29 -8.23
CA GLU A 418 7.15 -19.52 -8.67
C GLU A 418 6.15 -18.76 -7.83
N LYS A 419 6.22 -18.90 -6.50
CA LYS A 419 5.25 -18.29 -5.59
C LYS A 419 5.85 -18.07 -4.22
N LEU A 420 5.41 -16.98 -3.58
CA LEU A 420 5.58 -16.72 -2.16
C LEU A 420 4.20 -16.55 -1.55
N THR A 421 3.96 -17.20 -0.42
CA THR A 421 2.80 -16.98 0.43
C THR A 421 3.27 -16.77 1.86
N ALA A 422 2.66 -15.83 2.57
CA ALA A 422 3.01 -15.60 3.97
C ALA A 422 1.81 -15.04 4.74
N ARG A 423 1.66 -15.46 5.99
CA ARG A 423 0.78 -14.83 6.95
C ARG A 423 1.60 -13.98 7.90
N LEU A 424 1.31 -12.70 7.89
CA LEU A 424 2.06 -11.68 8.59
C LEU A 424 1.23 -11.10 9.74
N ASP A 425 1.86 -10.92 10.87
CA ASP A 425 1.34 -10.20 12.02
C ASP A 425 2.19 -8.92 12.22
N LEU A 426 1.52 -7.77 12.18
CA LEU A 426 2.12 -6.44 12.20
C LEU A 426 1.52 -5.63 13.35
N PRO A 427 1.99 -5.79 14.57
CA PRO A 427 1.42 -5.10 15.73
C PRO A 427 1.42 -3.58 15.59
N HIS A 428 2.43 -3.03 14.92
CA HIS A 428 2.52 -1.61 14.61
C HIS A 428 3.09 -1.40 13.21
N VAL A 429 2.30 -0.78 12.35
CA VAL A 429 2.69 -0.45 10.97
C VAL A 429 2.31 0.99 10.64
N SER A 430 3.10 1.64 9.85
CA SER A 430 2.80 2.93 9.25
C SER A 430 2.64 2.74 7.74
N ALA A 431 1.46 3.05 7.22
CA ALA A 431 1.17 2.98 5.80
C ALA A 431 0.80 4.38 5.29
N TYR A 432 1.62 4.95 4.40
CA TYR A 432 1.43 6.29 3.85
C TYR A 432 1.15 7.36 4.93
N GLY A 433 1.86 7.28 6.08
CA GLY A 433 1.73 8.22 7.18
C GLY A 433 0.59 7.93 8.17
N VAL A 434 -0.26 6.95 7.92
CA VAL A 434 -1.27 6.47 8.86
C VAL A 434 -0.67 5.41 9.76
N LYS A 435 -0.79 5.58 11.06
CA LYS A 435 -0.35 4.59 12.06
C LYS A 435 -1.45 3.56 12.28
N LEU A 436 -1.11 2.32 12.06
CA LEU A 436 -2.01 1.17 12.20
C LEU A 436 -1.49 0.28 13.33
N SER A 437 -2.40 -0.34 14.06
CA SER A 437 -2.12 -1.34 15.08
C SER A 437 -2.83 -2.65 14.76
N ASP A 438 -2.38 -3.73 15.41
CA ASP A 438 -2.99 -5.08 15.29
C ASP A 438 -3.18 -5.51 13.83
N GLY A 439 -2.22 -5.14 12.98
CA GLY A 439 -2.25 -5.47 11.56
C GLY A 439 -2.02 -6.98 11.34
N GLN A 440 -2.82 -7.58 10.48
CA GLN A 440 -2.66 -8.94 9.99
C GLN A 440 -2.87 -8.96 8.49
N ALA A 441 -2.04 -9.71 7.78
CA ALA A 441 -2.18 -9.82 6.34
C ALA A 441 -1.73 -11.19 5.85
N THR A 442 -2.47 -11.77 4.92
CA THR A 442 -1.99 -12.85 4.08
C THR A 442 -1.42 -12.24 2.81
N VAL A 443 -0.21 -12.62 2.46
CA VAL A 443 0.49 -12.09 1.29
C VAL A 443 0.78 -13.22 0.33
N GLU A 444 0.50 -13.00 -0.94
CA GLU A 444 0.83 -13.89 -2.05
C GLU A 444 1.58 -13.10 -3.13
N PHE A 445 2.62 -13.70 -3.68
CA PHE A 445 3.40 -13.10 -4.76
C PHE A 445 3.85 -14.19 -5.74
N ASP A 446 3.62 -14.00 -7.05
CA ASP A 446 3.98 -14.95 -8.11
C ASP A 446 5.13 -14.47 -9.02
N GLY A 447 5.86 -13.42 -8.57
CA GLY A 447 6.91 -12.78 -9.35
C GLY A 447 6.40 -11.64 -10.22
N ARG A 448 5.09 -11.54 -10.44
CA ARG A 448 4.43 -10.48 -11.18
C ARG A 448 3.33 -9.80 -10.39
N ARG A 449 2.48 -10.58 -9.75
CA ARG A 449 1.33 -10.08 -8.98
C ARG A 449 1.61 -10.20 -7.50
N PHE A 450 1.45 -9.10 -6.82
CA PHE A 450 1.34 -9.05 -5.38
C PHE A 450 -0.14 -9.05 -5.02
N HIS A 451 -0.55 -9.98 -4.20
CA HIS A 451 -1.92 -10.13 -3.75
C HIS A 451 -1.97 -10.33 -2.24
N SER A 452 -2.78 -9.58 -1.57
CA SER A 452 -3.16 -9.81 -0.18
C SER A 452 -4.67 -10.05 -0.15
N PRO A 453 -5.13 -11.30 -0.16
CA PRO A 453 -6.56 -11.62 -0.19
C PRO A 453 -7.27 -11.21 1.10
N GLU A 454 -6.55 -11.18 2.19
CA GLU A 454 -7.07 -10.83 3.50
C GLU A 454 -6.04 -9.98 4.23
N ALA A 455 -6.43 -8.76 4.53
CA ALA A 455 -5.70 -7.83 5.38
C ALA A 455 -6.65 -7.24 6.41
N TYR A 456 -6.18 -7.09 7.63
CA TYR A 456 -6.88 -6.49 8.76
C TYR A 456 -5.94 -5.52 9.45
N ALA A 457 -6.46 -4.38 9.89
CA ALA A 457 -5.72 -3.45 10.73
C ALA A 457 -6.67 -2.58 11.56
N ARG A 458 -6.16 -2.00 12.64
CA ARG A 458 -6.85 -1.03 13.48
C ARG A 458 -6.23 0.34 13.36
N VAL A 459 -7.07 1.36 13.47
CA VAL A 459 -6.67 2.75 13.60
C VAL A 459 -7.35 3.28 14.86
N GLY A 460 -6.60 3.41 15.95
CA GLY A 460 -7.18 3.67 17.27
C GLY A 460 -8.17 2.58 17.68
N ASP A 461 -9.41 2.96 18.01
CA ASP A 461 -10.47 2.01 18.37
C ASP A 461 -11.20 1.41 17.16
N ASN A 462 -10.89 1.87 15.97
CA ASN A 462 -11.56 1.49 14.74
C ASN A 462 -10.79 0.39 14.00
N PHE A 463 -11.45 -0.28 13.08
CA PHE A 463 -10.80 -1.35 12.32
C PHE A 463 -11.21 -1.32 10.85
N ALA A 464 -10.37 -1.88 10.01
CA ALA A 464 -10.66 -2.16 8.62
C ALA A 464 -10.08 -3.52 8.21
N ARG A 465 -10.79 -4.20 7.34
CA ARG A 465 -10.33 -5.42 6.66
C ARG A 465 -10.51 -5.25 5.17
N GLY A 466 -9.74 -5.98 4.40
CA GLY A 466 -9.86 -5.85 2.96
C GLY A 466 -8.88 -6.75 2.21
N SER A 467 -8.73 -6.47 0.94
CA SER A 467 -7.78 -7.12 0.07
C SER A 467 -7.03 -6.10 -0.78
N TYR A 468 -5.84 -6.46 -1.19
CA TYR A 468 -5.01 -5.64 -2.06
C TYR A 468 -4.42 -6.49 -3.17
N GLU A 469 -4.47 -6.00 -4.40
CA GLU A 469 -3.87 -6.61 -5.58
C GLU A 469 -3.04 -5.59 -6.35
N HIS A 470 -1.86 -6.01 -6.82
CA HIS A 470 -0.97 -5.15 -7.59
C HIS A 470 -0.22 -5.97 -8.64
N ASP A 471 -0.31 -5.59 -9.91
CA ASP A 471 0.47 -6.14 -11.01
C ASP A 471 1.70 -5.26 -11.25
N LEU A 472 2.89 -5.78 -10.94
CA LEU A 472 4.16 -5.06 -11.06
C LEU A 472 4.52 -4.69 -12.50
N LYS A 473 3.98 -5.40 -13.50
CA LYS A 473 4.27 -5.15 -14.91
C LYS A 473 3.41 -4.03 -15.48
N THR A 474 2.12 -4.04 -15.17
CA THR A 474 1.17 -3.04 -15.67
C THR A 474 1.02 -1.86 -14.71
N HIS A 475 1.52 -1.99 -13.47
CA HIS A 475 1.30 -1.08 -12.35
C HIS A 475 -0.17 -0.92 -11.96
N GLY A 476 -1.05 -1.80 -12.46
CA GLY A 476 -2.44 -1.83 -12.06
C GLY A 476 -2.59 -2.30 -10.61
N PHE A 477 -3.47 -1.66 -9.87
CA PHE A 477 -3.80 -2.06 -8.51
C PHE A 477 -5.30 -2.06 -8.26
N ARG A 478 -5.72 -2.87 -7.31
CA ARG A 478 -7.06 -2.82 -6.73
C ARG A 478 -6.97 -2.97 -5.22
N PHE A 479 -7.73 -2.19 -4.53
CA PHE A 479 -7.82 -2.17 -3.08
C PHE A 479 -9.30 -2.24 -2.68
N LEU A 480 -9.67 -3.29 -1.97
CA LEU A 480 -10.99 -3.44 -1.34
C LEU A 480 -10.84 -3.24 0.15
N LEU A 481 -11.66 -2.41 0.73
CA LEU A 481 -11.67 -2.12 2.15
C LEU A 481 -13.10 -2.18 2.67
N ASP A 482 -13.30 -2.86 3.79
CA ASP A 482 -14.54 -2.90 4.55
C ASP A 482 -14.22 -2.67 6.03
N GLY A 483 -14.89 -1.73 6.66
CA GLY A 483 -14.58 -1.42 8.05
C GLY A 483 -15.31 -0.21 8.61
N GLN A 484 -14.91 0.15 9.81
CA GLN A 484 -15.39 1.32 10.53
C GLN A 484 -14.21 2.27 10.78
N LEU A 485 -14.12 3.32 9.99
CA LEU A 485 -13.02 4.28 10.04
C LEU A 485 -13.54 5.71 10.00
N ARG A 486 -12.98 6.57 10.83
CA ARG A 486 -13.16 8.01 10.66
C ARG A 486 -12.25 8.49 9.53
N PRO A 487 -12.75 9.21 8.54
CA PRO A 487 -11.92 9.69 7.42
C PRO A 487 -10.70 10.51 7.86
N LEU A 488 -10.80 11.26 8.96
CA LEU A 488 -9.68 12.03 9.50
C LEU A 488 -8.57 11.17 10.11
N ASP A 489 -8.89 9.98 10.65
CA ASP A 489 -7.91 9.07 11.21
C ASP A 489 -6.96 8.51 10.11
N ILE A 490 -7.47 8.46 8.87
CA ILE A 490 -6.71 8.08 7.68
C ILE A 490 -6.44 9.29 6.77
N GLY A 491 -6.52 10.49 7.32
CA GLY A 491 -6.32 11.76 6.60
C GLY A 491 -5.07 11.84 5.73
N PRO A 492 -3.89 11.31 6.15
CA PRO A 492 -2.68 11.31 5.32
C PRO A 492 -2.82 10.57 3.97
N TRP A 493 -3.82 9.70 3.80
CA TRP A 493 -4.09 9.03 2.52
C TRP A 493 -4.79 9.93 1.51
N PHE A 494 -5.40 11.02 1.99
CA PHE A 494 -6.13 11.97 1.17
C PHE A 494 -5.28 13.20 0.89
N ARG A 495 -5.45 13.78 -0.30
CA ARG A 495 -4.73 14.96 -0.76
C ARG A 495 -5.72 16.04 -1.20
N GLU A 496 -5.21 17.24 -1.47
CA GLU A 496 -5.96 18.38 -1.98
C GLU A 496 -7.07 18.81 -1.02
N TRP A 497 -8.31 18.89 -1.48
CA TRP A 497 -9.47 19.39 -0.76
C TRP A 497 -10.13 18.38 0.20
N TRP A 498 -9.76 17.10 0.14
CA TRP A 498 -10.37 16.04 0.95
C TRP A 498 -10.25 16.25 2.46
N PRO A 499 -9.12 16.65 3.02
CA PRO A 499 -9.00 16.90 4.45
C PRO A 499 -9.95 17.99 4.94
N ASP A 500 -10.11 19.09 4.17
CA ASP A 500 -11.01 20.20 4.48
C ASP A 500 -12.48 19.77 4.40
N PHE A 501 -12.81 18.92 3.46
CA PHE A 501 -14.13 18.32 3.38
C PHE A 501 -14.44 17.46 4.60
N PHE A 502 -13.52 16.59 5.00
CA PHE A 502 -13.72 15.71 6.14
C PHE A 502 -13.76 16.43 7.48
N GLN A 503 -13.13 17.60 7.61
CA GLN A 503 -13.27 18.45 8.80
C GLN A 503 -14.70 18.93 9.04
N GLN A 504 -15.55 18.98 8.00
CA GLN A 504 -16.95 19.35 8.10
C GLN A 504 -17.83 18.22 8.65
N LEU A 505 -17.27 17.03 8.81
CA LEU A 505 -17.94 15.83 9.30
C LEU A 505 -17.48 15.51 10.73
N ALA A 506 -18.42 15.26 11.62
CA ALA A 506 -18.12 14.73 12.94
C ALA A 506 -18.96 13.47 13.22
N PHE A 507 -18.36 12.54 13.93
CA PHE A 507 -18.95 11.25 14.28
C PHE A 507 -18.89 11.08 15.80
N PRO A 508 -19.87 11.58 16.55
CA PRO A 508 -19.82 11.65 18.01
C PRO A 508 -19.90 10.29 18.68
N SER A 509 -20.58 9.32 18.09
CA SER A 509 -20.75 7.98 18.69
C SER A 509 -19.94 6.91 17.97
N THR A 510 -20.29 6.58 16.76
CA THR A 510 -19.66 5.50 15.98
C THR A 510 -19.10 6.05 14.67
N PRO A 511 -17.92 5.59 14.23
CA PRO A 511 -17.42 5.94 12.92
C PRO A 511 -18.29 5.35 11.81
N PRO A 512 -18.25 5.92 10.60
CA PRO A 512 -18.96 5.36 9.47
C PRO A 512 -18.49 3.93 9.15
N GLN A 513 -19.43 3.04 8.94
CA GLN A 513 -19.15 1.78 8.28
C GLN A 513 -19.04 2.05 6.79
N ALA A 514 -17.92 1.68 6.20
CA ALA A 514 -17.67 1.91 4.78
C ALA A 514 -17.11 0.68 4.09
N SER A 515 -17.56 0.47 2.86
CA SER A 515 -16.98 -0.46 1.91
C SER A 515 -16.45 0.34 0.74
N VAL A 516 -15.16 0.20 0.45
CA VAL A 516 -14.46 1.00 -0.54
C VAL A 516 -13.76 0.10 -1.54
N ASP A 517 -13.97 0.33 -2.81
CA ASP A 517 -13.25 -0.33 -3.92
C ASP A 517 -12.47 0.74 -4.69
N VAL A 518 -11.14 0.67 -4.60
CA VAL A 518 -10.24 1.57 -5.33
C VAL A 518 -9.51 0.76 -6.38
N ALA A 519 -9.63 1.15 -7.63
CA ALA A 519 -8.91 0.53 -8.73
C ALA A 519 -8.21 1.58 -9.59
N GLY A 520 -7.00 1.29 -10.03
CA GLY A 520 -6.23 2.27 -10.80
C GLY A 520 -4.86 1.78 -11.21
N PHE A 521 -4.02 2.73 -11.59
CA PHE A 521 -2.62 2.49 -11.96
C PHE A 521 -1.71 3.39 -11.15
N TRP A 522 -0.68 2.82 -10.53
CA TRP A 522 0.32 3.58 -9.80
C TRP A 522 1.03 4.59 -10.71
N ARG A 523 1.17 5.81 -10.22
CA ARG A 523 1.73 6.98 -10.94
C ARG A 523 0.82 7.53 -12.05
N GLU A 524 -0.37 6.96 -12.27
CA GLU A 524 -1.34 7.41 -13.24
C GLU A 524 -2.68 7.74 -12.54
N GLY A 525 -2.68 8.75 -11.66
CA GLY A 525 -3.87 9.14 -10.89
C GLY A 525 -5.11 9.42 -11.74
N HIS A 526 -4.90 9.88 -12.98
CA HIS A 526 -5.97 10.10 -13.96
C HIS A 526 -6.71 8.82 -14.41
N ARG A 527 -6.21 7.64 -14.02
CA ARG A 527 -6.80 6.33 -14.31
C ARG A 527 -7.29 5.62 -13.05
N THR A 528 -7.46 6.34 -11.97
CA THR A 528 -7.94 5.78 -10.70
C THR A 528 -9.43 6.03 -10.53
N SER A 529 -10.15 5.02 -10.10
CA SER A 529 -11.56 5.11 -9.72
C SER A 529 -11.77 4.58 -8.30
N VAL A 530 -12.72 5.19 -7.61
CA VAL A 530 -13.08 4.83 -6.23
C VAL A 530 -14.58 4.67 -6.16
N PHE A 531 -15.03 3.50 -5.74
CA PHE A 531 -16.42 3.25 -5.40
C PHE A 531 -16.54 3.13 -3.89
N VAL A 532 -17.46 3.89 -3.29
CA VAL A 532 -17.67 3.93 -1.84
C VAL A 532 -19.12 3.64 -1.53
N PHE A 533 -19.35 2.73 -0.64
CA PHE A 533 -20.59 2.62 0.10
C PHE A 533 -20.30 2.97 1.55
N ALA A 534 -21.00 3.94 2.12
CA ALA A 534 -20.82 4.32 3.51
C ALA A 534 -22.16 4.52 4.19
N GLU A 535 -22.23 4.06 5.44
CA GLU A 535 -23.38 4.23 6.32
C GLU A 535 -22.92 4.63 7.71
N VAL A 536 -23.59 5.61 8.29
CA VAL A 536 -23.28 6.11 9.63
C VAL A 536 -24.54 6.48 10.38
N ALA A 537 -24.58 6.14 11.64
CA ALA A 537 -25.56 6.61 12.60
C ALA A 537 -25.00 7.79 13.40
N GLN A 538 -25.84 8.79 13.69
CA GLN A 538 -25.50 9.95 14.52
C GLN A 538 -24.23 10.71 14.03
N SER A 539 -24.33 11.28 12.86
CA SER A 539 -23.28 12.15 12.30
C SER A 539 -23.66 13.61 12.38
N VAL A 540 -22.68 14.48 12.32
CA VAL A 540 -22.87 15.91 12.19
C VAL A 540 -22.16 16.38 10.94
N PHE A 541 -22.88 17.01 10.01
CA PHE A 541 -22.32 17.62 8.82
C PHE A 541 -22.56 19.12 8.82
N ARG A 542 -21.49 19.92 8.79
CA ARG A 542 -21.55 21.40 8.89
C ARG A 542 -22.39 21.90 10.08
N GLY A 543 -22.33 21.21 11.21
CA GLY A 543 -23.14 21.52 12.39
C GLY A 543 -24.62 21.13 12.29
N ALA A 544 -25.02 20.40 11.25
CA ALA A 544 -26.33 19.76 11.15
C ALA A 544 -26.28 18.34 11.73
N PRO A 545 -27.01 18.05 12.81
CA PRO A 545 -27.09 16.69 13.34
C PRO A 545 -27.94 15.83 12.40
N LEU A 546 -27.47 14.61 12.10
CA LEU A 546 -28.15 13.64 11.26
C LEU A 546 -28.16 12.29 11.98
N ASP A 547 -29.33 11.65 12.07
CA ASP A 547 -29.50 10.39 12.78
C ASP A 547 -28.93 9.22 12.00
N ARG A 548 -29.01 9.28 10.68
CA ARG A 548 -28.48 8.27 9.76
C ARG A 548 -28.17 8.88 8.42
N VAL A 549 -26.98 8.59 7.92
CA VAL A 549 -26.55 8.94 6.56
C VAL A 549 -26.10 7.69 5.85
N ARG A 550 -26.53 7.52 4.62
CA ARG A 550 -26.11 6.44 3.74
C ARG A 550 -25.75 7.02 2.39
N THR A 551 -24.59 6.62 1.87
CA THR A 551 -24.10 7.10 0.58
C THR A 551 -23.54 5.99 -0.28
N ARG A 552 -23.69 6.11 -1.59
CA ARG A 552 -22.97 5.39 -2.62
C ARG A 552 -22.33 6.39 -3.54
N LEU A 553 -21.02 6.37 -3.58
CA LEU A 553 -20.22 7.33 -4.34
C LEU A 553 -19.39 6.60 -5.39
N PHE A 554 -19.28 7.19 -6.57
CA PHE A 554 -18.35 6.77 -7.59
C PHE A 554 -17.48 7.95 -8.00
N ILE A 555 -16.19 7.87 -7.68
CA ILE A 555 -15.24 8.95 -7.83
C ILE A 555 -14.23 8.56 -8.89
N ARG A 556 -14.04 9.43 -9.86
CA ARG A 556 -13.06 9.29 -10.94
C ARG A 556 -12.32 10.60 -11.08
N PRO A 557 -11.15 10.63 -11.69
CA PRO A 557 -10.46 11.89 -11.98
C PRO A 557 -11.37 12.84 -12.75
N GLY A 558 -11.62 14.00 -12.18
CA GLY A 558 -12.53 14.98 -12.75
C GLY A 558 -14.03 14.71 -12.55
N PHE A 559 -14.44 13.62 -11.91
CA PHE A 559 -15.84 13.30 -11.66
C PHE A 559 -16.08 12.79 -10.26
N PHE A 560 -17.14 13.27 -9.64
CA PHE A 560 -17.60 12.83 -8.32
C PHE A 560 -19.10 12.59 -8.38
N ASP A 561 -19.49 11.34 -8.42
CA ASP A 561 -20.89 10.90 -8.57
C ASP A 561 -21.42 10.41 -7.22
N GLY A 562 -22.46 11.04 -6.71
CA GLY A 562 -23.31 10.53 -5.64
C GLY A 562 -24.45 9.73 -6.24
N LEU A 563 -24.24 8.42 -6.39
CA LEU A 563 -25.21 7.52 -7.00
C LEU A 563 -26.45 7.32 -6.12
N GLU A 564 -26.25 7.43 -4.82
CA GLU A 564 -27.30 7.40 -3.80
C GLU A 564 -26.78 8.18 -2.60
N VAL A 565 -27.52 9.18 -2.17
CA VAL A 565 -27.27 9.90 -0.93
C VAL A 565 -28.56 10.01 -0.18
N SER A 566 -28.60 9.49 1.03
CA SER A 566 -29.77 9.58 1.91
C SER A 566 -29.35 10.04 3.29
N ALA A 567 -30.15 10.92 3.89
CA ALA A 567 -29.96 11.43 5.23
C ALA A 567 -31.30 11.43 5.97
N ARG A 568 -31.27 11.16 7.26
CA ARG A 568 -32.44 11.24 8.14
C ARG A 568 -32.15 12.10 9.35
N GLN A 569 -33.13 12.85 9.78
CA GLN A 569 -33.09 13.62 11.01
C GLN A 569 -34.51 13.71 11.59
N GLY A 570 -34.74 13.09 12.77
CA GLY A 570 -36.08 12.95 13.36
C GLY A 570 -37.04 12.20 12.42
N SER A 571 -38.16 12.85 12.10
CA SER A 571 -39.10 12.36 11.11
C SER A 571 -38.75 12.75 9.67
N GLY A 572 -37.84 13.68 9.49
CA GLY A 572 -37.40 14.16 8.16
C GLY A 572 -36.36 13.26 7.49
N ALA A 573 -36.40 13.23 6.16
CA ALA A 573 -35.45 12.48 5.35
C ALA A 573 -35.12 13.27 4.08
N ALA A 574 -33.91 13.06 3.57
CA ALA A 574 -33.53 13.48 2.23
C ALA A 574 -32.95 12.29 1.47
N HIS A 575 -33.25 12.20 0.20
CA HIS A 575 -32.73 11.15 -0.70
C HIS A 575 -32.49 11.76 -2.08
N GLY A 576 -31.35 11.42 -2.67
CA GLY A 576 -31.02 11.99 -3.97
C GLY A 576 -29.76 11.45 -4.58
N THR A 577 -29.41 12.03 -5.71
CA THR A 577 -28.22 11.76 -6.50
C THR A 577 -27.57 13.07 -6.90
N PHE A 578 -26.26 13.06 -7.08
CA PHE A 578 -25.56 14.20 -7.67
C PHE A 578 -24.41 13.73 -8.57
N ASN A 579 -24.05 14.58 -9.50
CA ASN A 579 -22.85 14.45 -10.32
C ASN A 579 -22.08 15.77 -10.29
N PHE A 580 -20.82 15.70 -9.96
CA PHE A 580 -19.92 16.84 -9.98
C PHE A 580 -18.73 16.57 -10.89
N SER A 581 -18.46 17.48 -11.83
CA SER A 581 -17.35 17.35 -12.76
C SER A 581 -16.39 18.54 -12.70
N LEU A 582 -15.11 18.26 -12.85
CA LEU A 582 -14.02 19.24 -12.93
C LEU A 582 -13.59 19.43 -14.37
N ASP A 583 -13.06 20.61 -14.70
CA ASP A 583 -12.45 20.84 -15.99
C ASP A 583 -11.06 20.17 -16.05
N PRO A 584 -10.78 19.33 -17.06
CA PRO A 584 -9.47 18.72 -17.22
C PRO A 584 -8.34 19.75 -17.43
N GLY A 585 -8.65 20.95 -17.90
CA GLY A 585 -7.71 22.06 -18.09
C GLY A 585 -7.35 22.81 -16.82
N GLY A 586 -7.94 22.48 -15.67
CA GLY A 586 -7.67 23.15 -14.39
C GLY A 586 -8.35 24.52 -14.22
N HIS A 587 -9.33 24.87 -15.06
CA HIS A 587 -10.06 26.16 -14.98
C HIS A 587 -11.19 26.15 -13.94
N GLY A 588 -11.25 25.13 -13.08
CA GLY A 588 -12.23 25.00 -12.02
C GLY A 588 -13.21 23.86 -12.23
N TRP A 589 -14.38 23.96 -11.60
CA TRP A 589 -15.43 22.97 -11.80
C TRP A 589 -16.21 23.22 -13.09
N ARG A 590 -16.65 22.14 -13.73
CA ARG A 590 -17.36 22.17 -15.03
C ARG A 590 -18.86 22.11 -14.85
N SER A 591 -19.35 21.11 -14.15
CA SER A 591 -20.79 20.93 -13.93
C SER A 591 -21.10 20.31 -12.59
N PHE A 592 -22.28 20.63 -12.07
CA PHE A 592 -22.89 20.01 -10.91
C PHE A 592 -24.36 19.73 -11.21
N ASP A 593 -24.72 18.45 -11.30
CA ASP A 593 -26.09 17.99 -11.49
C ASP A 593 -26.59 17.44 -10.15
N LEU A 594 -27.84 17.74 -9.80
CA LEU A 594 -28.43 17.37 -8.52
C LEU A 594 -29.91 16.98 -8.72
N ASN A 595 -30.28 15.83 -8.15
CA ASN A 595 -31.67 15.41 -7.94
C ASN A 595 -31.86 15.08 -6.47
N LEU A 596 -32.89 15.65 -5.85
CA LEU A 596 -33.11 15.51 -4.43
C LEU A 596 -34.60 15.53 -4.09
N ASP A 597 -35.02 14.58 -3.29
CA ASP A 597 -36.28 14.61 -2.54
C ASP A 597 -35.98 14.80 -1.07
N SER A 598 -36.66 15.73 -0.40
CA SER A 598 -36.38 16.07 0.99
C SER A 598 -37.65 16.42 1.77
N THR A 599 -37.68 15.93 2.97
CA THR A 599 -38.62 16.32 4.05
C THR A 599 -37.85 16.78 5.30
N LEU A 600 -36.55 17.14 5.14
CA LEU A 600 -35.76 17.65 6.23
C LEU A 600 -36.23 19.01 6.69
N ASP A 601 -35.99 19.31 7.97
CA ASP A 601 -36.14 20.65 8.52
C ASP A 601 -35.28 21.65 7.73
N VAL A 602 -35.84 22.83 7.44
CA VAL A 602 -35.17 23.83 6.61
C VAL A 602 -33.91 24.36 7.28
N GLY A 603 -33.89 24.49 8.61
CA GLY A 603 -32.69 24.88 9.35
C GLY A 603 -31.58 23.86 9.26
N VAL A 604 -31.93 22.56 9.24
CA VAL A 604 -30.99 21.46 9.00
C VAL A 604 -30.49 21.51 7.55
N ALA A 605 -31.39 21.66 6.59
CA ALA A 605 -31.03 21.76 5.17
C ALA A 605 -30.12 22.98 4.90
N ALA A 606 -30.40 24.13 5.52
CA ALA A 606 -29.59 25.33 5.42
C ALA A 606 -28.14 25.13 5.91
N LYS A 607 -27.96 24.43 7.02
CA LYS A 607 -26.62 24.07 7.52
C LYS A 607 -25.88 23.15 6.56
N ILE A 608 -26.55 22.12 6.03
CA ILE A 608 -25.97 21.18 5.06
C ILE A 608 -25.46 21.90 3.81
N VAL A 609 -26.29 22.82 3.24
CA VAL A 609 -25.89 23.58 2.05
C VAL A 609 -24.78 24.58 2.37
N GLY A 610 -24.72 25.07 3.61
CA GLY A 610 -23.71 26.00 4.08
C GLY A 610 -24.12 27.48 3.93
N PRO A 611 -23.19 28.44 4.09
CA PRO A 611 -23.50 29.88 4.20
C PRO A 611 -24.30 30.44 3.02
N ALA A 612 -24.02 30.03 1.79
CA ALA A 612 -24.76 30.45 0.62
C ALA A 612 -26.21 29.94 0.66
N GLY A 613 -26.44 28.69 1.06
CA GLY A 613 -27.79 28.14 1.22
C GLY A 613 -28.53 28.77 2.38
N ALA A 614 -27.86 29.07 3.47
CA ALA A 614 -28.46 29.75 4.61
C ALA A 614 -28.98 31.13 4.24
N SER A 615 -28.25 31.90 3.43
CA SER A 615 -28.70 33.21 2.96
C SER A 615 -29.92 33.11 2.03
N ILE A 616 -29.96 32.09 1.15
CA ILE A 616 -31.10 31.84 0.26
C ILE A 616 -32.35 31.44 1.05
N LEU A 617 -32.18 30.66 2.11
CA LEU A 617 -33.28 30.14 2.92
C LEU A 617 -33.71 31.08 4.06
N ALA A 618 -32.92 32.12 4.36
CA ALA A 618 -33.23 33.06 5.43
C ALA A 618 -34.63 33.73 5.34
N PRO A 619 -35.18 34.05 4.13
CA PRO A 619 -36.50 34.59 4.01
C PRO A 619 -37.66 33.62 4.34
N TYR A 620 -37.36 32.34 4.46
CA TYR A 620 -38.35 31.29 4.59
C TYR A 620 -38.35 30.72 6.01
N ALA A 621 -39.49 30.78 6.69
CA ALA A 621 -39.67 30.14 7.98
C ALA A 621 -40.81 29.12 7.91
N PHE A 622 -40.57 27.92 8.36
CA PHE A 622 -41.49 26.80 8.33
C PHE A 622 -41.80 26.35 9.75
N THR A 623 -43.07 26.08 10.08
CA THR A 623 -43.44 25.45 11.32
C THR A 623 -43.39 23.93 11.27
N ALA A 624 -43.46 23.35 10.08
CA ALA A 624 -43.31 21.94 9.82
C ALA A 624 -42.36 21.77 8.59
N PRO A 625 -41.56 20.70 8.54
CA PRO A 625 -40.67 20.44 7.41
C PRO A 625 -41.44 20.35 6.07
N PRO A 626 -41.05 21.08 5.02
CA PRO A 626 -41.65 20.97 3.70
C PRO A 626 -41.25 19.68 3.00
N THR A 627 -42.11 19.19 2.12
CA THR A 627 -41.71 18.20 1.11
C THR A 627 -41.18 18.96 -0.11
N VAL A 628 -39.93 18.67 -0.48
CA VAL A 628 -39.23 19.33 -1.61
C VAL A 628 -38.73 18.29 -2.56
N THR A 629 -39.05 18.43 -3.83
CA THR A 629 -38.39 17.71 -4.93
C THR A 629 -37.61 18.72 -5.76
N LEU A 630 -36.36 18.42 -5.99
CA LEU A 630 -35.41 19.34 -6.57
C LEU A 630 -34.60 18.65 -7.65
N ALA A 631 -34.51 19.20 -8.85
CA ALA A 631 -33.62 18.79 -9.92
C ALA A 631 -32.90 20.01 -10.49
N GLY A 632 -31.58 19.97 -10.56
CA GLY A 632 -30.81 21.11 -11.01
C GLY A 632 -29.52 20.73 -11.73
N ARG A 633 -29.09 21.59 -12.61
CA ARG A 633 -27.81 21.57 -13.27
C ARG A 633 -27.17 22.95 -13.20
N PHE A 634 -25.97 22.97 -12.69
CA PHE A 634 -25.14 24.16 -12.58
C PHE A 634 -23.88 23.95 -13.40
N GLU A 635 -23.55 24.89 -14.25
CA GLU A 635 -22.31 24.90 -15.03
C GLU A 635 -21.37 25.96 -14.46
N GLY A 636 -20.13 25.56 -14.25
CA GLY A 636 -19.11 26.39 -13.60
C GLY A 636 -18.20 27.11 -14.60
N PRO A 637 -17.17 27.82 -14.08
CA PRO A 637 -16.20 28.52 -14.93
C PRO A 637 -15.43 27.61 -15.89
N GLY A 638 -15.29 26.32 -15.59
CA GLY A 638 -14.65 25.33 -16.47
C GLY A 638 -15.59 24.73 -17.53
N SER A 639 -16.86 25.19 -17.60
CA SER A 639 -17.76 24.77 -18.67
C SER A 639 -17.43 25.45 -19.98
N PRO A 640 -17.53 24.75 -21.13
CA PRO A 640 -17.36 25.35 -22.47
C PRO A 640 -18.31 26.51 -22.77
N HIS A 641 -19.47 26.55 -22.09
CA HIS A 641 -20.51 27.55 -22.28
C HIS A 641 -20.47 28.66 -21.23
N GLY A 642 -19.51 28.61 -20.31
CA GLY A 642 -19.45 29.51 -19.16
C GLY A 642 -20.41 29.14 -18.03
N PRO A 643 -20.56 30.00 -17.01
CA PRO A 643 -21.43 29.72 -15.86
C PRO A 643 -22.90 29.80 -16.29
N HIS A 644 -23.62 28.70 -16.07
CA HIS A 644 -25.09 28.61 -16.29
C HIS A 644 -25.71 27.84 -15.11
N ALA A 645 -26.97 28.20 -14.78
CA ALA A 645 -27.70 27.53 -13.73
C ALA A 645 -29.12 27.21 -14.20
N THR A 646 -29.50 25.95 -14.08
CA THR A 646 -30.89 25.52 -14.23
C THR A 646 -31.31 24.74 -13.02
N LEU A 647 -32.44 25.12 -12.42
CA LEU A 647 -32.97 24.44 -11.25
C LEU A 647 -34.50 24.35 -11.38
N GLN A 648 -35.06 23.22 -11.11
CA GLN A 648 -36.48 22.98 -10.95
C GLN A 648 -36.74 22.46 -9.54
N LEU A 649 -37.64 23.09 -8.83
CA LEU A 649 -38.00 22.73 -7.48
C LEU A 649 -39.53 22.71 -7.34
N THR A 650 -40.05 21.68 -6.73
CA THR A 650 -41.43 21.62 -6.27
C THR A 650 -41.43 21.53 -4.76
N ALA A 651 -42.12 22.44 -4.10
CA ALA A 651 -42.25 22.45 -2.66
C ALA A 651 -43.73 22.36 -2.24
N ARG A 652 -43.96 21.66 -1.14
CA ARG A 652 -45.26 21.58 -0.46
C ARG A 652 -45.07 21.58 1.04
N THR A 653 -45.84 22.35 1.73
CA THR A 653 -45.89 22.36 3.20
C THR A 653 -47.34 22.27 3.68
N ALA A 654 -47.59 21.49 4.72
CA ALA A 654 -48.89 21.31 5.34
C ALA A 654 -49.09 22.21 6.57
N GLY A 655 -48.10 23.00 6.94
CA GLY A 655 -48.17 23.91 8.09
C GLY A 655 -48.10 25.38 7.74
N GLU A 656 -47.93 26.19 8.76
CA GLU A 656 -47.66 27.61 8.56
C GLU A 656 -46.31 27.80 7.93
N PHE A 657 -46.28 28.57 6.85
CA PHE A 657 -45.10 28.95 6.10
C PHE A 657 -45.03 30.47 6.06
N ARG A 658 -43.87 31.02 6.32
CA ARG A 658 -43.66 32.48 6.21
C ARG A 658 -42.61 32.77 5.16
N PHE A 659 -42.97 33.63 4.24
CA PHE A 659 -42.06 34.18 3.25
C PHE A 659 -41.86 35.67 3.55
N HIS A 660 -40.62 36.07 3.90
CA HIS A 660 -40.34 37.44 4.41
C HIS A 660 -41.33 37.88 5.51
N ASP A 661 -41.57 36.97 6.48
CA ASP A 661 -42.54 37.16 7.57
C ASP A 661 -44.03 37.16 7.18
N PHE A 662 -44.36 37.06 5.89
CA PHE A 662 -45.77 36.97 5.47
C PHE A 662 -46.27 35.52 5.67
N PRO A 663 -47.35 35.33 6.44
CA PRO A 663 -47.81 34.00 6.78
C PRO A 663 -48.72 33.44 5.67
N LEU A 664 -48.38 32.21 5.26
CA LEU A 664 -49.14 31.37 4.34
C LEU A 664 -49.35 30.01 5.00
N ARG A 665 -50.40 29.28 4.61
CA ARG A 665 -50.62 27.89 5.06
C ARG A 665 -50.89 26.99 3.89
N ASP A 666 -50.63 25.69 4.04
CA ASP A 666 -50.90 24.67 3.03
C ASP A 666 -50.33 25.04 1.65
N THR A 667 -49.08 25.54 1.68
CA THR A 667 -48.45 26.14 0.52
C THR A 667 -47.82 25.09 -0.39
N SER A 668 -48.07 25.21 -1.66
CA SER A 668 -47.33 24.46 -2.73
C SER A 668 -46.98 25.41 -3.86
N PHE A 669 -45.83 25.20 -4.46
CA PHE A 669 -45.36 25.96 -5.63
C PHE A 669 -44.35 25.15 -6.43
N GLN A 670 -44.15 25.55 -7.67
CA GLN A 670 -43.04 25.14 -8.53
C GLN A 670 -42.13 26.34 -8.72
N LEU A 671 -40.83 26.11 -8.65
CA LEU A 671 -39.83 27.13 -8.85
C LEU A 671 -38.87 26.65 -9.95
N ALA A 672 -38.62 27.47 -10.90
CA ALA A 672 -37.62 27.25 -11.95
C ALA A 672 -36.59 28.39 -11.91
N ILE A 673 -35.33 28.03 -11.87
CA ILE A 673 -34.22 28.98 -12.05
C ILE A 673 -33.57 28.69 -13.38
N LYS A 674 -33.37 29.72 -14.18
CA LYS A 674 -32.55 29.68 -15.37
C LYS A 674 -31.64 30.89 -15.39
N ASP A 675 -30.38 30.66 -15.04
CA ASP A 675 -29.38 31.72 -14.88
C ASP A 675 -29.82 32.76 -13.81
N ASP A 676 -30.03 33.99 -14.22
CA ASP A 676 -30.48 35.09 -13.36
C ASP A 676 -32.02 35.22 -13.26
N GLU A 677 -32.75 34.35 -13.93
CA GLU A 677 -34.19 34.33 -13.90
C GLU A 677 -34.73 33.27 -12.97
N ILE A 678 -35.59 33.68 -12.05
CA ILE A 678 -36.32 32.83 -11.11
C ILE A 678 -37.83 32.98 -11.44
N VAL A 679 -38.44 31.86 -11.75
CA VAL A 679 -39.90 31.80 -11.96
C VAL A 679 -40.48 30.91 -10.88
N VAL A 680 -41.41 31.43 -10.11
CA VAL A 680 -42.23 30.66 -9.15
C VAL A 680 -43.64 30.64 -9.69
N ASP A 681 -44.09 29.51 -10.11
CA ASP A 681 -45.42 29.30 -10.70
C ASP A 681 -46.23 28.29 -9.90
N LYS A 682 -47.46 28.11 -10.27
CA LYS A 682 -48.44 27.22 -9.63
C LYS A 682 -48.47 27.39 -8.12
N ILE A 683 -48.28 28.62 -7.64
CA ILE A 683 -48.41 28.95 -6.26
C ILE A 683 -49.87 28.68 -5.84
N ALA A 684 -50.04 27.81 -4.89
CA ALA A 684 -51.29 27.55 -4.20
C ALA A 684 -51.04 27.58 -2.70
N ALA A 685 -51.74 28.40 -1.99
CA ALA A 685 -51.62 28.61 -0.56
C ALA A 685 -52.93 29.00 0.08
N THR A 686 -52.99 29.01 1.37
CA THR A 686 -54.09 29.57 2.16
C THR A 686 -53.56 30.76 2.99
N ALA A 687 -54.17 31.94 2.83
CA ALA A 687 -53.86 33.11 3.65
C ALA A 687 -55.15 33.78 4.11
N ALA A 688 -55.19 34.18 5.36
CA ALA A 688 -56.39 34.80 6.00
C ALA A 688 -57.71 33.99 5.72
N GLY A 689 -57.60 32.64 5.78
CA GLY A 689 -58.73 31.74 5.54
C GLY A 689 -59.17 31.60 4.08
N GLY A 690 -58.55 32.31 3.13
CA GLY A 690 -58.86 32.25 1.68
C GLY A 690 -57.82 31.53 0.88
N ALA A 691 -58.17 31.05 -0.30
CA ALA A 691 -57.26 30.44 -1.26
C ALA A 691 -56.44 31.49 -1.99
N VAL A 692 -55.11 31.33 -1.98
CA VAL A 692 -54.18 32.19 -2.74
C VAL A 692 -53.55 31.38 -3.82
N SER A 693 -53.52 31.93 -5.02
CA SER A 693 -52.80 31.36 -6.16
C SER A 693 -52.08 32.47 -6.92
N GLY A 694 -51.01 32.09 -7.66
CA GLY A 694 -50.27 33.10 -8.42
C GLY A 694 -48.97 32.60 -9.02
N GLN A 695 -48.21 33.55 -9.53
CA GLN A 695 -46.86 33.37 -10.05
C GLN A 695 -45.99 34.58 -9.72
N VAL A 696 -44.69 34.34 -9.61
CA VAL A 696 -43.68 35.36 -9.35
C VAL A 696 -42.52 35.14 -10.28
N ARG A 697 -42.01 36.19 -10.90
CA ARG A 697 -40.81 36.17 -11.74
C ARG A 697 -39.82 37.20 -11.20
N VAL A 698 -38.58 36.72 -11.01
CA VAL A 698 -37.47 37.56 -10.56
C VAL A 698 -36.35 37.45 -11.60
N TRP A 699 -35.77 38.54 -12.04
CA TRP A 699 -34.69 38.53 -13.04
C TRP A 699 -33.74 39.70 -12.85
N GLY A 700 -32.52 39.59 -13.45
CA GLY A 700 -31.48 40.60 -13.34
C GLY A 700 -30.60 40.42 -12.11
N GLN A 701 -29.52 41.15 -12.05
CA GLN A 701 -28.49 41.05 -11.03
C GLN A 701 -28.31 42.35 -10.23
N GLY A 702 -27.88 42.25 -8.98
CA GLY A 702 -27.55 43.35 -8.09
C GLY A 702 -28.70 44.36 -7.98
N ASP A 703 -28.39 45.66 -8.12
CA ASP A 703 -29.36 46.73 -8.00
C ASP A 703 -30.38 46.80 -9.19
N GLN A 704 -30.08 46.11 -10.27
CA GLN A 704 -30.98 46.01 -11.42
C GLN A 704 -31.98 44.85 -11.31
N ARG A 705 -32.00 44.16 -10.21
CA ARG A 705 -32.87 42.99 -9.98
C ARG A 705 -34.33 43.46 -9.93
N ARG A 706 -35.18 42.84 -10.73
CA ARG A 706 -36.60 43.15 -10.88
C ARG A 706 -37.47 41.98 -10.44
N VAL A 707 -38.66 42.26 -10.03
CA VAL A 707 -39.69 41.30 -9.66
C VAL A 707 -40.97 41.65 -10.36
N ALA A 708 -41.61 40.66 -10.97
CA ALA A 708 -43.01 40.73 -11.42
C ALA A 708 -43.79 39.64 -10.69
N PHE A 709 -44.99 39.94 -10.29
CA PHE A 709 -45.90 39.00 -9.69
C PHE A 709 -47.31 39.14 -10.21
N GLU A 710 -48.02 38.00 -10.19
CA GLU A 710 -49.45 37.93 -10.41
C GLU A 710 -50.04 37.06 -9.32
N ILE A 711 -50.91 37.60 -8.48
CA ILE A 711 -51.47 36.93 -7.32
C ILE A 711 -53.00 37.10 -7.33
N THR A 712 -53.68 36.01 -7.04
CA THR A 712 -55.13 35.97 -6.86
C THR A 712 -55.43 35.38 -5.47
N ALA A 713 -56.16 36.13 -4.66
CA ALA A 713 -56.76 35.68 -3.43
C ALA A 713 -58.28 35.56 -3.58
N LYS A 714 -58.81 34.43 -3.15
CA LYS A 714 -60.26 34.18 -3.23
C LYS A 714 -60.79 33.80 -1.87
N ASP A 715 -61.95 34.40 -1.52
CA ASP A 715 -62.70 34.08 -0.31
C ASP A 715 -61.91 34.26 1.01
N ALA A 716 -60.96 35.21 1.00
CA ALA A 716 -60.16 35.52 2.19
C ALA A 716 -60.96 36.34 3.20
N SER A 717 -60.73 36.17 4.50
CA SER A 717 -61.34 37.07 5.54
C SER A 717 -60.73 38.46 5.40
N LEU A 718 -61.54 39.47 5.26
CA LEU A 718 -61.04 40.87 5.19
C LEU A 718 -60.35 41.27 6.51
N GLY A 719 -60.95 40.94 7.64
CA GLY A 719 -60.37 41.21 8.94
C GLY A 719 -58.97 40.56 9.13
N GLU A 720 -58.87 39.27 8.86
CA GLU A 720 -57.59 38.53 8.94
C GLU A 720 -56.61 39.06 7.90
N SER A 721 -57.02 39.36 6.67
CA SER A 721 -56.16 39.92 5.63
C SER A 721 -55.48 41.25 6.08
N VAL A 722 -56.30 42.17 6.64
CA VAL A 722 -55.78 43.43 7.19
C VAL A 722 -54.84 43.15 8.35
N GLY A 723 -55.23 42.26 9.26
CA GLY A 723 -54.37 41.85 10.40
C GLY A 723 -53.02 41.27 9.96
N THR A 724 -53.06 40.37 8.98
CA THR A 724 -51.85 39.76 8.43
C THR A 724 -50.92 40.80 7.79
N VAL A 725 -51.47 41.75 7.02
CA VAL A 725 -50.67 42.81 6.40
C VAL A 725 -50.11 43.74 7.49
N GLN A 726 -50.88 44.10 8.49
CA GLN A 726 -50.42 44.96 9.61
C GLN A 726 -49.31 44.27 10.37
N GLU A 727 -49.44 42.99 10.69
CA GLU A 727 -48.40 42.18 11.39
C GLU A 727 -47.11 42.06 10.52
N PHE A 728 -47.27 41.81 9.24
CA PHE A 728 -46.17 41.77 8.30
C PHE A 728 -45.39 43.09 8.22
N LEU A 729 -46.07 44.20 8.15
CA LEU A 729 -45.49 45.53 8.11
C LEU A 729 -44.81 45.87 9.48
N ALA A 730 -45.41 45.51 10.61
CA ALA A 730 -44.83 45.72 11.94
C ALA A 730 -43.54 44.92 12.08
N ARG A 731 -43.53 43.66 11.74
CA ARG A 731 -42.31 42.83 11.77
C ARG A 731 -41.21 43.41 10.91
N ARG A 732 -41.49 43.82 9.68
CA ARG A 732 -40.49 44.46 8.81
C ARG A 732 -39.90 45.74 9.37
N ARG A 733 -40.62 46.48 10.25
CA ARG A 733 -40.14 47.68 10.95
C ARG A 733 -39.50 47.37 12.29
N HIS A 734 -39.52 46.10 12.72
CA HIS A 734 -39.08 45.68 14.06
C HIS A 734 -39.96 46.27 15.16
N ASP A 735 -41.20 46.62 14.84
CA ASP A 735 -42.18 47.12 15.80
C ASP A 735 -42.79 45.93 16.59
N PRO A 736 -43.10 46.10 17.87
CA PRO A 736 -43.82 45.07 18.60
C PRO A 736 -45.20 44.84 17.97
N PRO A 737 -45.69 43.55 17.88
CA PRO A 737 -46.99 43.24 17.31
C PRO A 737 -48.06 43.92 18.11
N ALA A 738 -48.86 44.78 17.44
CA ALA A 738 -50.03 45.40 18.08
C ALA A 738 -51.12 44.32 18.33
N PRO A 739 -51.85 44.39 19.41
CA PRO A 739 -52.99 43.50 19.65
C PRO A 739 -54.01 43.65 18.53
N PRO A 740 -54.66 42.56 18.07
CA PRO A 740 -55.63 42.60 16.98
C PRO A 740 -56.76 43.61 17.31
N GLY A 741 -56.83 44.66 16.48
CA GLY A 741 -57.79 45.72 16.67
C GLY A 741 -59.26 45.27 16.56
N LYS A 742 -60.17 46.05 17.03
CA LYS A 742 -61.62 45.78 16.99
C LYS A 742 -62.09 45.40 15.56
N PHE A 743 -61.60 46.13 14.57
CA PHE A 743 -61.84 45.88 13.17
C PHE A 743 -61.55 44.43 12.68
N ILE A 744 -60.45 43.85 13.09
CA ILE A 744 -60.08 42.49 12.69
C ILE A 744 -61.08 41.47 13.19
N LYS A 745 -61.56 41.63 14.37
CA LYS A 745 -62.55 40.72 14.97
C LYS A 745 -63.96 40.92 14.36
N GLU A 746 -64.38 42.16 14.13
CA GLU A 746 -65.73 42.49 13.62
C GLU A 746 -65.88 42.14 12.14
N LYS A 747 -64.76 42.16 11.34
CA LYS A 747 -64.82 41.89 9.90
C LYS A 747 -64.24 40.48 9.52
N ALA A 748 -64.13 39.59 10.47
CA ALA A 748 -63.79 38.21 10.23
C ALA A 748 -64.69 37.46 9.25
N ASN A 749 -65.96 37.82 9.21
CA ASN A 749 -66.96 37.20 8.28
C ASN A 749 -67.10 37.94 6.96
N VAL A 750 -66.38 39.02 6.73
CA VAL A 750 -66.39 39.76 5.45
C VAL A 750 -65.33 39.08 4.54
N ARG A 751 -65.71 38.72 3.32
CA ARG A 751 -64.88 38.01 2.35
C ARG A 751 -64.28 39.00 1.34
N LEU A 752 -63.02 38.72 1.02
CA LEU A 752 -62.19 39.47 0.08
C LEU A 752 -61.73 38.57 -1.06
N ASP A 753 -62.07 39.00 -2.30
CA ASP A 753 -61.43 38.50 -3.51
C ASP A 753 -60.46 39.58 -4.03
N LEU A 754 -59.22 39.20 -4.28
CA LEU A 754 -58.23 40.19 -4.74
C LEU A 754 -57.41 39.60 -5.91
N THR A 755 -57.19 40.40 -6.94
CA THR A 755 -56.18 40.12 -7.99
C THR A 755 -55.21 41.27 -7.99
N ALA A 756 -53.92 40.96 -8.11
CA ALA A 756 -52.84 41.95 -8.20
C ALA A 756 -51.77 41.45 -9.17
N ALA A 757 -51.43 42.28 -10.14
CA ALA A 757 -50.30 42.05 -11.02
C ALA A 757 -49.43 43.32 -11.05
N ALA A 758 -48.13 43.14 -10.70
CA ALA A 758 -47.24 44.33 -10.68
C ALA A 758 -45.80 43.90 -10.95
N GLU A 759 -45.01 44.84 -11.41
CA GLU A 759 -43.57 44.73 -11.68
C GLU A 759 -42.83 45.92 -11.06
N GLY A 760 -41.64 45.66 -10.45
CA GLY A 760 -40.82 46.67 -9.83
C GLY A 760 -39.39 46.24 -9.55
N SER A 761 -38.61 47.09 -8.89
CA SER A 761 -37.28 46.70 -8.41
C SER A 761 -37.37 45.81 -7.16
N TYR A 762 -36.51 44.81 -7.10
CA TYR A 762 -36.41 43.95 -5.91
C TYR A 762 -36.02 44.71 -4.60
N ALA A 763 -35.16 45.71 -4.77
CA ALA A 763 -34.65 46.48 -3.66
C ALA A 763 -35.59 47.61 -3.20
N ASP A 764 -36.46 48.12 -4.09
CA ASP A 764 -37.34 49.27 -3.81
C ASP A 764 -38.81 48.88 -3.88
N PRO A 765 -39.48 48.72 -2.71
CA PRO A 765 -40.89 48.37 -2.61
C PRO A 765 -41.84 49.44 -3.15
N PHE A 766 -41.36 50.69 -3.34
CA PHE A 766 -42.15 51.77 -3.90
C PHE A 766 -41.95 51.98 -5.40
N SER A 767 -41.16 51.10 -6.03
CA SER A 767 -40.95 51.13 -7.51
C SER A 767 -42.02 50.38 -8.32
N TYR A 768 -42.89 49.62 -7.66
CA TYR A 768 -43.84 48.74 -8.32
C TYR A 768 -44.87 49.47 -9.14
N ARG A 769 -45.14 48.99 -10.30
CA ARG A 769 -46.21 49.44 -11.20
C ARG A 769 -47.04 48.26 -11.63
N GLY A 770 -48.35 48.42 -11.58
CA GLY A 770 -49.24 47.32 -11.91
C GLY A 770 -50.72 47.71 -11.80
N PHE A 771 -51.51 46.67 -11.76
CA PHE A 771 -52.98 46.87 -11.65
C PHE A 771 -53.60 45.69 -10.91
N GLY A 772 -54.81 45.84 -10.46
CA GLY A 772 -55.56 44.79 -9.80
C GLY A 772 -57.03 45.14 -9.60
N ASN A 773 -57.76 44.14 -9.14
CA ASN A 773 -59.16 44.27 -8.80
C ASN A 773 -59.33 43.71 -7.38
N ALA A 774 -60.26 44.38 -6.64
CA ALA A 774 -60.65 43.92 -5.32
C ALA A 774 -62.16 43.79 -5.24
N MET A 775 -62.65 42.74 -4.66
CA MET A 775 -64.09 42.56 -4.36
C MET A 775 -64.27 42.18 -2.92
N ILE A 776 -65.07 42.88 -2.18
CA ILE A 776 -65.40 42.64 -0.79
C ILE A 776 -66.89 42.29 -0.71
N ARG A 777 -67.19 41.20 -0.02
CA ARG A 777 -68.57 40.72 0.17
C ARG A 777 -68.85 40.38 1.62
N GLY A 778 -70.02 40.75 2.12
CA GLY A 778 -70.34 40.35 3.47
C GLY A 778 -71.72 40.84 3.88
N PRO A 779 -72.27 40.27 4.93
CA PRO A 779 -73.63 40.68 5.39
C PRO A 779 -73.74 42.14 5.83
N GLU A 780 -72.57 42.70 6.24
CA GLU A 780 -72.52 44.07 6.72
C GLU A 780 -71.13 44.68 6.57
N ILE A 781 -70.87 45.33 5.40
CA ILE A 781 -69.54 45.96 5.10
C ILE A 781 -69.47 47.38 5.76
N GLY A 782 -70.62 47.97 6.18
CA GLY A 782 -70.67 49.29 6.73
C GLY A 782 -69.90 49.57 7.99
N GLU A 783 -69.40 48.50 8.67
CA GLU A 783 -68.50 48.63 9.83
C GLU A 783 -66.99 48.63 9.42
N VAL A 784 -66.64 48.55 8.11
CA VAL A 784 -65.27 48.87 7.66
C VAL A 784 -64.98 50.31 8.04
N PRO A 785 -63.81 50.65 8.64
CA PRO A 785 -63.53 52.01 9.11
C PRO A 785 -63.74 53.09 8.05
N LEU A 786 -63.51 52.77 6.78
CA LEU A 786 -63.72 53.62 5.63
C LEU A 786 -65.20 53.88 5.36
N LEU A 787 -66.12 52.95 5.69
CA LEU A 787 -67.54 53.04 5.39
C LEU A 787 -68.40 53.22 6.61
N GLY A 788 -67.93 52.80 7.77
CA GLY A 788 -68.61 52.92 9.07
C GLY A 788 -68.83 54.43 9.51
N THR A 789 -67.71 55.19 9.37
CA THR A 789 -67.74 56.63 9.66
C THR A 789 -68.61 57.39 8.67
N LEU A 790 -68.75 56.94 7.46
CA LEU A 790 -69.71 57.54 6.50
C LEU A 790 -71.19 57.29 6.91
N SER A 791 -71.44 56.13 7.52
CA SER A 791 -72.78 55.84 8.05
C SER A 791 -73.16 56.72 9.26
N GLU A 792 -72.16 57.17 10.01
CA GLU A 792 -72.34 58.14 11.12
C GLU A 792 -72.63 59.54 10.62
N LEU A 793 -72.11 59.94 9.48
CA LEU A 793 -72.34 61.22 8.82
C LEU A 793 -73.73 61.33 8.19
N LEU A 794 -74.40 60.21 7.95
CA LEU A 794 -75.73 60.11 7.35
C LEU A 794 -76.72 59.40 8.28
N PRO A 795 -77.02 59.92 9.47
CA PRO A 795 -77.74 59.23 10.55
C PRO A 795 -79.18 58.83 10.24
N PHE A 796 -79.76 59.39 9.16
CA PHE A 796 -81.16 59.06 8.75
C PHE A 796 -81.27 57.98 7.65
N THR A 797 -80.05 57.39 7.24
CA THR A 797 -80.01 56.29 6.29
C THR A 797 -79.29 55.14 6.90
N ALA A 798 -79.98 54.08 7.26
CA ALA A 798 -79.31 52.78 7.64
C ALA A 798 -78.75 52.18 6.36
N LEU A 799 -77.67 52.75 5.87
CA LEU A 799 -76.99 52.29 4.69
C LEU A 799 -76.19 51.00 5.05
N ARG A 800 -76.79 49.87 4.72
CA ARG A 800 -76.12 48.60 4.82
C ARG A 800 -75.41 48.24 3.53
N PHE A 801 -74.11 48.21 3.51
CA PHE A 801 -73.33 47.83 2.38
C PHE A 801 -72.99 46.33 2.45
N THR A 802 -73.21 45.61 1.32
CA THR A 802 -73.01 44.16 1.26
C THR A 802 -71.94 43.76 0.27
N GLU A 803 -71.60 44.61 -0.68
CA GLU A 803 -70.58 44.36 -1.68
C GLU A 803 -69.82 45.66 -2.01
N ALA A 804 -68.46 45.53 -2.12
CA ALA A 804 -67.63 46.58 -2.64
C ALA A 804 -66.69 46.00 -3.69
N ARG A 805 -66.63 46.64 -4.85
CA ARG A 805 -65.71 46.26 -5.91
C ARG A 805 -64.88 47.46 -6.38
N GLY A 806 -63.62 47.27 -6.73
CA GLY A 806 -62.77 48.30 -7.25
C GLY A 806 -61.61 47.82 -8.05
N SER A 807 -61.32 48.58 -9.11
CA SER A 807 -60.15 48.39 -9.90
C SER A 807 -59.07 49.39 -9.50
N TYR A 808 -57.85 48.98 -9.36
CA TYR A 808 -56.75 49.82 -8.95
C TYR A 808 -55.51 49.69 -9.79
N LYS A 809 -54.75 50.76 -9.81
CA LYS A 809 -53.39 50.78 -10.44
C LYS A 809 -52.35 51.07 -9.37
N ILE A 810 -51.33 50.25 -9.28
CA ILE A 810 -50.13 50.47 -8.48
C ILE A 810 -49.21 51.37 -9.29
N ALA A 811 -48.91 52.55 -8.78
CA ALA A 811 -48.07 53.57 -9.44
C ALA A 811 -46.97 54.08 -8.48
N GLY A 812 -46.03 53.15 -8.19
CA GLY A 812 -44.93 53.42 -7.25
C GLY A 812 -45.43 53.52 -5.80
N PRO A 813 -45.20 54.66 -5.16
CA PRO A 813 -45.62 54.85 -3.73
C PRO A 813 -47.15 55.01 -3.57
N LYS A 814 -47.92 54.99 -4.67
CA LYS A 814 -49.39 55.20 -4.64
C LYS A 814 -50.14 54.02 -5.25
N VAL A 815 -51.28 53.70 -4.69
CA VAL A 815 -52.31 52.85 -5.29
C VAL A 815 -53.47 53.77 -5.69
N VAL A 816 -53.69 53.89 -6.98
CA VAL A 816 -54.71 54.73 -7.57
C VAL A 816 -55.91 53.85 -7.93
N PHE A 817 -57.06 54.19 -7.34
CA PHE A 817 -58.31 53.50 -7.62
C PHE A 817 -59.09 54.36 -8.63
N SER A 818 -59.23 53.80 -9.83
CA SER A 818 -59.95 54.44 -10.95
C SER A 818 -61.46 54.42 -10.71
N GLU A 819 -61.91 53.32 -10.14
CA GLU A 819 -63.31 53.11 -9.85
C GLU A 819 -63.46 52.20 -8.64
N VAL A 820 -64.22 52.68 -7.65
CA VAL A 820 -64.66 51.88 -6.49
C VAL A 820 -66.17 51.99 -6.41
N ILE A 821 -66.85 50.86 -6.53
CA ILE A 821 -68.30 50.79 -6.45
C ILE A 821 -68.67 50.00 -5.19
N VAL A 822 -69.48 50.58 -4.33
CA VAL A 822 -69.97 49.94 -3.11
C VAL A 822 -71.49 49.84 -3.17
N HIS A 823 -71.94 48.59 -3.16
CA HIS A 823 -73.40 48.33 -3.20
C HIS A 823 -73.93 48.08 -1.78
N GLY A 824 -75.03 48.77 -1.47
CA GLY A 824 -75.84 48.50 -0.31
C GLY A 824 -77.19 47.93 -0.75
N SER A 825 -78.04 47.66 0.26
CA SER A 825 -79.44 47.18 0.01
C SER A 825 -80.29 48.19 -0.78
N ASN A 826 -80.08 49.47 -0.53
CA ASN A 826 -80.77 50.57 -1.24
C ASN A 826 -79.83 51.73 -1.55
N SER A 827 -78.50 51.53 -1.58
CA SER A 827 -77.52 52.61 -1.76
C SER A 827 -76.36 52.17 -2.63
N LEU A 828 -75.76 53.15 -3.27
CA LEU A 828 -74.58 52.94 -4.13
C LEU A 828 -73.54 54.03 -3.79
N ILE A 829 -72.29 53.70 -3.68
CA ILE A 829 -71.20 54.63 -3.61
C ILE A 829 -70.27 54.38 -4.80
N GLU A 830 -69.99 55.41 -5.50
CA GLU A 830 -68.95 55.45 -6.54
C GLU A 830 -67.82 56.34 -6.02
N ALA A 831 -66.63 55.77 -5.94
CA ALA A 831 -65.44 56.44 -5.43
C ALA A 831 -64.28 56.33 -6.36
N ARG A 832 -63.40 57.31 -6.35
CA ARG A 832 -62.12 57.32 -7.03
C ARG A 832 -61.12 58.07 -6.15
N GLY A 833 -59.87 57.67 -6.16
CA GLY A 833 -58.82 58.31 -5.34
C GLY A 833 -57.56 57.53 -5.31
N ASP A 834 -56.66 57.90 -4.41
CA ASP A 834 -55.40 57.21 -4.19
C ASP A 834 -55.11 56.93 -2.72
N TYR A 835 -54.31 55.93 -2.52
CA TYR A 835 -53.75 55.62 -1.23
C TYR A 835 -52.23 55.71 -1.33
N ALA A 836 -51.60 56.60 -0.60
CA ALA A 836 -50.18 56.78 -0.54
C ALA A 836 -49.56 55.71 0.40
N LEU A 837 -48.83 54.73 -0.11
CA LEU A 837 -48.22 53.65 0.63
C LEU A 837 -47.11 54.16 1.58
N ASP A 838 -46.36 55.15 1.14
CA ASP A 838 -45.29 55.78 1.91
C ASP A 838 -45.79 56.62 3.06
N ALA A 839 -46.77 57.50 2.75
CA ALA A 839 -47.36 58.43 3.71
C ALA A 839 -48.54 57.82 4.50
N ARG A 840 -49.05 56.66 4.09
CA ARG A 840 -50.26 55.98 4.64
C ARG A 840 -51.52 56.85 4.67
N LYS A 841 -51.68 57.64 3.65
CA LYS A 841 -52.77 58.61 3.57
C LYS A 841 -53.73 58.28 2.46
N LEU A 842 -55.01 58.43 2.76
CA LEU A 842 -56.13 58.31 1.81
C LEU A 842 -56.40 59.67 1.19
N ASP A 843 -56.73 59.72 -0.09
CA ASP A 843 -57.33 60.87 -0.77
C ASP A 843 -58.32 60.34 -1.82
N PHE A 844 -59.53 60.21 -1.37
CA PHE A 844 -60.66 59.71 -2.22
C PHE A 844 -61.80 60.79 -2.35
N ARG A 845 -62.37 60.82 -3.48
CA ARG A 845 -63.63 61.52 -3.72
C ARG A 845 -64.71 60.49 -4.02
N ALA A 846 -65.79 60.56 -3.36
CA ALA A 846 -66.90 59.59 -3.54
C ALA A 846 -68.25 60.34 -3.78
N LYS A 847 -68.99 59.71 -4.62
CA LYS A 847 -70.44 60.10 -4.82
C LYS A 847 -71.27 59.03 -4.14
N VAL A 848 -72.08 59.46 -3.19
CA VAL A 848 -73.01 58.61 -2.47
C VAL A 848 -74.42 58.81 -2.99
N PHE A 849 -75.01 57.70 -3.44
CA PHE A 849 -76.42 57.62 -3.89
C PHE A 849 -77.19 56.89 -2.81
N PRO A 850 -77.93 57.64 -1.91
CA PRO A 850 -78.56 57.06 -0.74
C PRO A 850 -79.83 56.24 -1.06
N PHE A 851 -80.43 56.46 -2.20
CA PHE A 851 -81.62 55.75 -2.61
C PHE A 851 -81.47 55.29 -4.10
N GLN A 852 -81.22 54.02 -4.33
CA GLN A 852 -81.31 53.38 -5.60
C GLN A 852 -82.67 52.75 -5.78
N GLU A 853 -83.46 53.17 -6.87
CA GLU A 853 -84.74 52.61 -7.13
C GLU A 853 -84.71 51.08 -7.30
N SER A 854 -85.27 50.36 -6.35
CA SER A 854 -85.77 49.01 -6.59
C SER A 854 -87.02 49.16 -7.48
N GLY A 855 -86.86 48.71 -8.71
CA GLY A 855 -87.94 48.78 -9.69
C GLY A 855 -89.27 48.29 -9.10
N ASN A 856 -90.33 49.12 -9.35
CA ASN A 856 -91.72 48.85 -9.10
C ASN A 856 -92.25 49.00 -7.67
N LEU A 857 -92.90 49.99 -7.47
CA LEU A 857 -94.11 50.22 -6.58
C LEU A 857 -94.18 51.41 -5.61
N ILE A 858 -93.19 52.25 -5.58
CA ILE A 858 -93.37 53.47 -4.68
C ILE A 858 -93.09 54.79 -5.49
N LYS A 859 -93.64 54.89 -6.68
CA LYS A 859 -93.46 56.10 -7.50
C LYS A 859 -94.53 57.21 -7.22
N SER A 860 -95.43 57.06 -6.35
CA SER A 860 -96.54 58.09 -6.34
C SER A 860 -96.66 58.89 -5.08
N VAL A 861 -96.08 58.60 -3.95
CA VAL A 861 -96.36 59.34 -2.71
C VAL A 861 -95.13 59.92 -2.00
N VAL A 862 -93.97 59.42 -2.19
CA VAL A 862 -92.75 59.90 -1.54
C VAL A 862 -91.88 60.76 -2.42
N GLY A 863 -92.10 60.76 -3.70
CA GLY A 863 -91.27 61.50 -4.74
C GLY A 863 -91.32 63.03 -4.63
N VAL A 864 -92.30 63.64 -3.97
CA VAL A 864 -92.36 65.08 -3.92
C VAL A 864 -91.65 65.72 -2.67
N VAL A 865 -91.31 64.91 -1.65
CA VAL A 865 -90.73 65.51 -0.45
C VAL A 865 -89.21 65.29 -0.42
N LEU A 866 -88.66 64.34 -1.21
CA LEU A 866 -87.27 63.97 -1.12
C LEU A 866 -86.47 64.30 -2.39
N THR A 867 -87.01 65.09 -3.31
CA THR A 867 -86.39 65.54 -4.57
C THR A 867 -85.05 66.32 -4.36
N PRO A 868 -84.82 67.01 -3.22
CA PRO A 868 -83.44 67.57 -3.03
C PRO A 868 -82.38 66.54 -2.66
N PHE A 869 -82.76 65.31 -2.23
CA PHE A 869 -81.80 64.31 -1.80
C PHE A 869 -81.61 63.13 -2.75
N SER A 870 -82.22 63.16 -3.96
CA SER A 870 -81.98 62.17 -5.01
C SER A 870 -80.68 62.43 -5.79
N ASN A 871 -80.04 63.55 -5.54
CA ASN A 871 -78.73 63.82 -6.16
C ASN A 871 -77.58 63.22 -5.32
N ALA A 872 -76.57 62.76 -5.98
CA ALA A 872 -75.39 62.23 -5.37
C ALA A 872 -74.73 63.20 -4.38
N LEU A 873 -74.50 62.76 -3.14
CA LEU A 873 -73.74 63.50 -2.20
C LEU A 873 -72.29 63.35 -2.50
N GLU A 874 -71.49 64.39 -2.73
CA GLU A 874 -70.02 64.30 -2.93
C GLU A 874 -69.39 64.42 -1.52
N VAL A 875 -68.52 63.43 -1.23
CA VAL A 875 -67.73 63.36 0.01
C VAL A 875 -66.27 63.19 -0.32
N LYS A 876 -65.40 63.79 0.45
CA LYS A 876 -63.98 63.60 0.39
C LYS A 876 -63.55 62.75 1.59
N LEU A 877 -62.74 61.70 1.34
CA LEU A 877 -62.14 60.86 2.35
C LEU A 877 -60.66 61.13 2.38
N THR A 878 -60.12 61.55 3.50
CA THR A 878 -58.71 61.81 3.73
C THR A 878 -58.28 61.18 5.06
N GLY A 879 -57.01 61.35 5.41
CA GLY A 879 -56.47 60.86 6.69
C GLY A 879 -55.75 59.50 6.58
N ALA A 880 -55.49 58.87 7.69
CA ALA A 880 -54.88 57.58 7.78
C ALA A 880 -55.91 56.44 7.57
N LEU A 881 -55.50 55.29 7.08
CA LEU A 881 -56.37 54.14 6.90
C LEU A 881 -57.06 53.71 8.20
N GLU A 882 -56.36 53.90 9.33
CA GLU A 882 -56.78 53.51 10.68
C GLU A 882 -57.75 54.59 11.30
N LYS A 883 -57.66 55.81 10.78
CA LYS A 883 -58.48 56.97 11.19
C LYS A 883 -58.81 57.80 10.02
N PRO A 884 -59.81 57.35 9.19
CA PRO A 884 -60.24 58.07 8.00
C PRO A 884 -61.09 59.28 8.42
N GLU A 885 -60.89 60.34 7.73
CA GLU A 885 -61.61 61.62 7.92
C GLU A 885 -62.51 61.89 6.71
N TRP A 886 -63.82 61.97 6.94
CA TRP A 886 -64.77 62.27 5.91
C TRP A 886 -65.19 63.77 5.97
N GLU A 887 -65.19 64.41 4.84
CA GLU A 887 -65.58 65.79 4.67
C GLU A 887 -66.66 65.87 3.54
N LEU A 888 -67.80 66.49 3.84
CA LEU A 888 -68.83 66.72 2.87
C LEU A 888 -68.36 67.88 1.96
N VAL A 889 -68.28 67.64 0.65
CA VAL A 889 -67.93 68.66 -0.35
C VAL A 889 -69.21 69.37 -0.71
N ILE A 890 -69.54 70.50 -0.02
CA ILE A 890 -70.65 71.38 -0.36
C ILE A 890 -70.18 72.32 -1.46
N SER A 891 -70.43 71.99 -2.69
CA SER A 891 -70.19 72.85 -3.87
C SER A 891 -71.41 73.69 -4.09
N SER A 892 -71.30 74.89 -3.71
CA SER A 892 -72.43 75.87 -3.80
C SER A 892 -72.81 76.28 -5.31
N GLY A 893 -72.17 75.56 -6.26
CA GLY A 893 -72.48 75.83 -7.73
C GLY A 893 -73.29 74.76 -8.45
N ASN A 894 -73.50 73.57 -7.84
CA ASN A 894 -74.18 72.46 -8.56
C ASN A 894 -75.63 72.16 -8.13
N LEU A 895 -76.21 72.98 -7.25
CA LEU A 895 -77.60 72.80 -6.85
C LEU A 895 -78.65 73.42 -7.82
N LEU A 896 -78.23 74.19 -8.83
CA LEU A 896 -79.10 74.87 -9.69
C LEU A 896 -78.77 74.90 -11.21
N ASP A 897 -77.89 74.07 -11.70
CA ASP A 897 -77.59 74.03 -13.16
C ASP A 897 -77.63 72.61 -13.73
N PRO A 898 -78.68 72.23 -14.42
CA PRO A 898 -78.66 70.97 -15.18
C PRO A 898 -77.82 71.11 -16.44
N ARG A 899 -76.57 70.65 -16.41
CA ARG A 899 -75.85 70.54 -17.67
C ARG A 899 -76.38 69.37 -18.44
N PRO A 900 -76.63 69.54 -19.68
CA PRO A 900 -77.00 68.45 -20.58
C PRO A 900 -75.82 67.53 -20.81
N ALA A 901 -76.13 66.27 -20.78
CA ALA A 901 -75.23 65.28 -21.39
C ALA A 901 -75.09 65.56 -22.88
N ASP A 902 -73.99 65.33 -23.45
CA ASP A 902 -73.57 65.27 -24.83
C ASP A 902 -72.97 66.53 -25.45
N ALA A 903 -71.63 66.51 -25.53
CA ALA A 903 -70.92 66.90 -26.71
C ALA A 903 -69.62 66.12 -26.83
N PRO A 904 -69.38 65.43 -27.94
CA PRO A 904 -68.16 64.68 -28.16
C PRO A 904 -67.06 65.68 -28.60
N GLU A 905 -65.92 65.61 -27.91
CA GLU A 905 -64.70 66.22 -28.41
C GLU A 905 -64.22 65.46 -29.62
N SER A 906 -64.35 66.04 -30.76
CA SER A 906 -63.81 65.63 -32.02
C SER A 906 -62.27 65.89 -32.03
N GLY A 907 -61.58 64.91 -32.50
CA GLY A 907 -60.44 65.10 -33.40
C GLY A 907 -59.08 65.37 -32.89
N ALA A 908 -58.33 64.31 -32.95
CA ALA A 908 -56.95 64.41 -33.47
C ALA A 908 -56.50 63.05 -34.04
N LYS A 909 -56.70 63.02 -35.36
CA LYS A 909 -55.86 62.37 -36.38
C LYS A 909 -55.05 61.14 -36.08
N THR A 910 -55.61 60.07 -36.60
CA THR A 910 -54.87 58.90 -37.14
C THR A 910 -53.64 59.32 -37.95
N ASN A 911 -52.54 58.66 -37.71
CA ASN A 911 -51.59 58.23 -38.74
C ASN A 911 -51.22 56.77 -38.48
N ALA A 912 -51.80 55.95 -39.33
CA ALA A 912 -51.29 54.66 -39.65
C ALA A 912 -50.06 54.81 -40.56
N VAL A 913 -49.04 54.07 -40.40
CA VAL A 913 -48.16 53.54 -41.45
C VAL A 913 -47.36 52.36 -40.94
N ASP A 914 -47.62 51.21 -41.53
CA ASP A 914 -46.79 50.17 -42.12
C ASP A 914 -45.58 49.63 -41.37
N GLY A 915 -45.59 48.35 -41.19
CA GLY A 915 -44.79 47.27 -41.80
C GLY A 915 -43.32 47.16 -41.50
N PRO A 916 -42.82 45.91 -41.45
CA PRO A 916 -41.52 45.62 -40.84
C PRO A 916 -40.39 45.78 -41.85
N VAL A 917 -39.22 46.29 -41.38
CA VAL A 917 -37.95 46.24 -42.10
C VAL A 917 -36.87 45.67 -41.21
N ALA A 918 -36.21 44.68 -41.75
CA ALA A 918 -35.02 44.01 -41.15
C ALA A 918 -33.81 44.97 -41.09
N PRO A 919 -32.91 44.82 -40.15
CA PRO A 919 -31.69 45.59 -40.13
C PRO A 919 -30.56 44.88 -40.87
N SER A 920 -29.91 45.56 -41.74
CA SER A 920 -28.62 45.28 -42.37
C SER A 920 -27.53 46.15 -41.70
N GLY A 921 -26.38 45.52 -41.39
CA GLY A 921 -25.10 46.11 -41.71
C GLY A 921 -24.35 46.89 -40.65
N ALA A 922 -23.35 46.23 -40.05
CA ALA A 922 -21.97 46.66 -39.90
C ALA A 922 -21.63 48.05 -39.32
N ASN A 923 -20.93 48.01 -38.20
CA ASN A 923 -19.64 48.73 -38.08
C ASN A 923 -18.84 48.22 -36.85
N GLN A 924 -17.68 47.63 -37.14
CA GLN A 924 -16.60 47.40 -36.20
C GLN A 924 -15.85 48.69 -35.93
N PRO A 925 -15.29 48.89 -34.77
CA PRO A 925 -14.03 49.60 -34.65
C PRO A 925 -12.87 48.69 -34.14
N ALA A 926 -11.74 49.01 -34.76
CA ALA A 926 -10.43 48.39 -34.69
C ALA A 926 -9.86 48.07 -33.32
N THR A 927 -9.34 46.88 -33.21
CA THR A 927 -8.44 46.43 -32.15
C THR A 927 -7.01 46.88 -32.39
N LYS A 928 -6.36 47.51 -31.42
CA LYS A 928 -4.92 47.65 -31.28
C LYS A 928 -4.33 46.42 -30.61
N PRO A 929 -3.17 45.91 -31.05
CA PRO A 929 -2.50 44.76 -30.45
C PRO A 929 -1.66 45.20 -29.24
N LEU A 930 -1.72 44.40 -28.19
CA LEU A 930 -0.80 44.39 -27.04
C LEU A 930 0.28 43.31 -27.22
N PRO A 931 1.47 43.50 -26.65
CA PRO A 931 2.69 42.79 -27.05
C PRO A 931 2.83 41.41 -26.46
N GLU A 932 3.50 40.54 -27.21
CA GLU A 932 4.01 39.25 -26.87
C GLU A 932 4.98 39.30 -25.66
N THR A 933 4.72 38.51 -24.67
CA THR A 933 5.72 38.13 -23.70
C THR A 933 6.08 36.66 -23.86
N ARG A 934 7.38 36.43 -24.21
CA ARG A 934 8.05 35.13 -24.29
C ARG A 934 8.02 34.38 -22.97
N PRO A 935 7.96 33.04 -23.01
CA PRO A 935 8.18 32.22 -21.83
C PRO A 935 9.67 32.05 -21.51
N PRO A 936 10.08 31.93 -20.26
CA PRO A 936 11.45 31.54 -19.90
C PRO A 936 11.64 30.04 -20.03
N THR A 937 12.64 29.69 -20.81
CA THR A 937 13.35 28.40 -20.80
C THR A 937 14.14 28.27 -19.50
N GLY A 938 14.24 27.08 -18.96
CA GLY A 938 15.35 26.68 -18.10
C GLY A 938 15.05 25.69 -17.01
N GLN A 939 15.38 24.44 -17.30
CA GLN A 939 16.28 23.57 -16.53
C GLN A 939 15.94 23.25 -15.04
N LYS A 940 15.69 22.12 -14.75
CA LYS A 940 16.30 20.83 -14.33
C LYS A 940 15.26 19.89 -13.71
#